data_df1fad7725ebcbe229cea7af8bd151c6
#
_entry.id   df1fad7725ebcbe229cea7af8bd151c6
#
_cell.length_a   1.000
_cell.length_b   1.000
_cell.length_c   1.000
_cell.angle_alpha   90.00
_cell.angle_beta   90.00
_cell.angle_gamma   90.00
#
_symmetry.space_group_name_H-M   'P 1'
#
loop_
_entity.id
_entity.type
_entity.pdbx_description
1 polymer ?
#
loop_
_entity_poly.entity_id
_entity_poly.type
_entity_poly.pdbx_seq_one_letter_code
_entity_poly.pdbx_strand_id
1 'polypeptide(L)'
;MLDLDKYKVSIEDLKCKNALDNIDFKTTEEITPIREIIGQNRAVQAIEFGLKMKQKGYNIYVAGASGIGRTSYTYNLIEKNFKSNDNLKDWVYVNNFKNTNEPIALSFKPGGGKAFKKDIEDIVDKLKNEVPKIFNSKEYEYHSRILMSELESNIENIIKELNEFARPRGFKFQVTDRGLMSIPMKDNGELMQDSELGTLTAVEIQKIREEGLKLNQDSKDYIDKIKMCEESYKNKMKDLDKTVGKSLVSFYEQYLINKYGKDEKIKKYIEDLGIDIVTNIDKFKEDDDNRQNPMAMLGIMGPKNQEKYFNKYKVNLFIDNSDCDKCKIITESNPTYYNLAGCVEYKNEIGALTTSFMEIKPGALHKANGGYLILNVKDLLSNPFSWDCLKRTLKTGTISIESINKQYGYLVTSTLKPEPIELDTKVILIGDNYFYSILYAHEEDFRNLFKIMADFDIEIDKNEENIYKTAQLIANKCEEENLKHFTKEAVEKLIEYSTRVSDSKDKLTARFNKILDIIYEADAISDENQPYITEVDVKNAIDQKKYRSNKYEEKLNEMFKDGTLLIDIDGEKVGQINGLAVMGTGEYSFGKPSKITASTYNGRRGVINIEREIKQSGSIHDKGVLILSGYLGSRYGKEKPLSITTSITFEQNYNGVDGDSASSTELYAIISSIANISIKQYIAVTGSVSQKGEIQPIGGINEKIEGFFDVCKIKGFTGNQGVMMPIQNVNNLLLKDEVVEAIKEGKFNIYAIKSIEEGLEILTGKSIEEIDKLVNENLDRYRKSSKDEEDNEENKNNKEGKGKDK
;
A
#
# COMPACT_ATOMS: atom_id res chain seq x y z
N MET A 1 4.62 20.41 62.58
CA MET A 1 4.23 19.48 61.59
C MET A 1 4.29 20.22 60.26
N LEU A 2 4.94 19.65 59.25
CA LEU A 2 4.90 20.20 57.92
C LEU A 2 3.46 20.15 57.40
N ASP A 3 3.00 21.28 56.83
CA ASP A 3 1.67 21.35 56.22
C ASP A 3 1.69 20.62 54.87
N LEU A 4 1.21 19.37 54.84
CA LEU A 4 1.17 18.53 53.67
C LEU A 4 -0.01 18.89 52.72
N ASP A 5 -1.00 19.63 53.24
CA ASP A 5 -2.20 19.97 52.47
C ASP A 5 -1.88 20.91 51.29
N LYS A 6 -0.82 21.69 51.41
CA LYS A 6 -0.33 22.57 50.30
C LYS A 6 0.10 21.81 49.03
N TYR A 7 0.42 20.52 49.14
CA TYR A 7 0.86 19.70 48.03
C TYR A 7 -0.27 18.85 47.44
N LYS A 8 -1.43 18.80 48.11
CA LYS A 8 -2.56 18.01 47.62
C LYS A 8 -3.17 18.65 46.39
N VAL A 9 -3.47 17.80 45.38
CA VAL A 9 -4.17 18.20 44.16
C VAL A 9 -5.65 18.44 44.48
N SER A 10 -6.22 19.52 43.95
CA SER A 10 -7.64 19.83 44.15
C SER A 10 -8.55 18.82 43.44
N ILE A 11 -9.76 18.60 43.98
CA ILE A 11 -10.75 17.67 43.42
C ILE A 11 -11.17 18.10 42.00
N GLU A 12 -11.19 19.40 41.73
CA GLU A 12 -11.54 19.98 40.44
C GLU A 12 -10.52 19.63 39.38
N ASP A 13 -9.26 19.38 39.77
CA ASP A 13 -8.18 19.01 38.88
C ASP A 13 -8.10 17.52 38.57
N LEU A 14 -8.97 16.67 39.15
CA LEU A 14 -8.95 15.20 38.94
C LEU A 14 -9.79 14.74 37.78
N LYS A 15 -10.67 15.57 37.26
CA LYS A 15 -11.62 15.28 36.18
C LYS A 15 -11.55 16.33 35.08
N CYS A 16 -12.13 15.98 33.95
CA CYS A 16 -12.44 16.94 32.91
C CYS A 16 -13.66 17.80 33.30
N LYS A 17 -13.66 19.08 32.89
CA LYS A 17 -14.89 19.92 32.95
C LYS A 17 -15.87 19.36 31.91
N ASN A 18 -17.17 19.49 32.22
CA ASN A 18 -18.23 19.10 31.30
C ASN A 18 -18.03 19.79 29.94
N ALA A 19 -17.91 19.00 28.90
CA ALA A 19 -17.52 19.50 27.60
C ALA A 19 -18.69 20.10 26.80
N LEU A 20 -19.92 19.75 27.17
CA LEU A 20 -21.15 20.08 26.41
C LEU A 20 -22.04 21.13 27.11
N ASP A 21 -21.59 21.75 28.19
CA ASP A 21 -22.42 22.71 28.97
C ASP A 21 -22.98 23.84 28.08
N ASN A 22 -22.21 24.32 27.11
CA ASN A 22 -22.58 25.41 26.22
C ASN A 22 -23.28 24.96 24.92
N ILE A 23 -23.48 23.65 24.70
CA ILE A 23 -24.07 23.09 23.47
C ILE A 23 -25.46 22.55 23.79
N ASP A 24 -26.51 23.09 23.08
CA ASP A 24 -27.89 22.74 23.32
C ASP A 24 -28.36 21.65 22.35
N PHE A 25 -28.55 20.46 22.85
CA PHE A 25 -29.26 19.33 22.23
C PHE A 25 -29.57 18.29 23.31
N LYS A 26 -30.61 17.47 23.09
CA LYS A 26 -30.95 16.39 23.99
C LYS A 26 -30.42 15.03 23.51
N THR A 27 -30.49 14.82 22.21
CA THR A 27 -30.01 13.58 21.56
C THR A 27 -29.30 13.91 20.26
N THR A 28 -28.48 13.00 19.79
CA THR A 28 -27.76 13.13 18.50
C THR A 28 -28.71 13.15 17.30
N GLU A 29 -29.97 12.78 17.44
CA GLU A 29 -31.01 12.90 16.42
C GLU A 29 -31.32 14.37 16.03
N GLU A 30 -31.10 15.31 16.97
CA GLU A 30 -31.29 16.76 16.76
C GLU A 30 -30.08 17.42 16.06
N ILE A 31 -28.96 16.68 15.89
CA ILE A 31 -27.71 17.22 15.37
C ILE A 31 -27.58 16.94 13.88
N THR A 32 -27.28 17.96 13.08
CA THR A 32 -26.99 17.78 11.65
C THR A 32 -25.69 17.01 11.45
N PRO A 33 -25.73 15.85 10.79
CA PRO A 33 -24.53 15.02 10.55
C PRO A 33 -23.46 15.74 9.74
N ILE A 34 -22.18 15.44 10.02
CA ILE A 34 -21.05 15.98 9.29
C ILE A 34 -20.20 14.85 8.70
N ARG A 35 -19.72 15.08 7.46
CA ARG A 35 -18.78 14.18 6.77
C ARG A 35 -17.38 14.77 6.66
N GLU A 36 -17.11 15.87 7.35
CA GLU A 36 -15.81 16.53 7.34
C GLU A 36 -14.88 15.94 8.41
N ILE A 37 -13.57 16.07 8.16
CA ILE A 37 -12.58 15.65 9.15
C ILE A 37 -12.50 16.69 10.27
N ILE A 38 -12.27 16.21 11.48
CA ILE A 38 -12.25 17.06 12.68
C ILE A 38 -10.79 17.39 13.01
N GLY A 39 -10.47 18.69 13.13
CA GLY A 39 -9.24 19.18 13.70
C GLY A 39 -7.94 18.92 12.91
N GLN A 40 -8.00 18.45 11.65
CA GLN A 40 -6.83 18.11 10.83
C GLN A 40 -6.47 19.17 9.78
N ASN A 41 -6.55 20.43 10.13
CA ASN A 41 -6.44 21.54 9.17
C ASN A 41 -5.15 21.53 8.35
N ARG A 42 -3.99 21.16 8.92
CA ARG A 42 -2.72 21.10 8.19
C ARG A 42 -2.72 20.01 7.12
N ALA A 43 -3.18 18.81 7.47
CA ALA A 43 -3.26 17.70 6.52
C ALA A 43 -4.23 18.01 5.39
N VAL A 44 -5.38 18.60 5.72
CA VAL A 44 -6.39 19.06 4.73
C VAL A 44 -5.79 20.06 3.75
N GLN A 45 -5.17 21.14 4.24
CA GLN A 45 -4.53 22.15 3.39
C GLN A 45 -3.42 21.56 2.52
N ALA A 46 -2.62 20.62 3.05
CA ALA A 46 -1.58 19.95 2.31
C ALA A 46 -2.15 19.10 1.15
N ILE A 47 -3.22 18.33 1.40
CA ILE A 47 -3.89 17.56 0.35
C ILE A 47 -4.49 18.49 -0.71
N GLU A 48 -5.24 19.50 -0.30
CA GLU A 48 -5.84 20.47 -1.23
C GLU A 48 -4.81 21.19 -2.09
N PHE A 49 -3.69 21.59 -1.49
CA PHE A 49 -2.57 22.16 -2.22
C PHE A 49 -2.00 21.16 -3.22
N GLY A 50 -1.74 19.92 -2.78
CA GLY A 50 -1.23 18.86 -3.64
C GLY A 50 -2.15 18.52 -4.81
N LEU A 51 -3.47 18.55 -4.59
CA LEU A 51 -4.47 18.32 -5.65
C LEU A 51 -4.50 19.47 -6.69
N LYS A 52 -4.24 20.71 -6.26
CA LYS A 52 -4.16 21.88 -7.16
C LYS A 52 -2.90 21.89 -8.01
N MET A 53 -1.81 21.26 -7.56
CA MET A 53 -0.52 21.24 -8.24
C MET A 53 -0.55 20.26 -9.42
N LYS A 54 -0.35 20.77 -10.66
CA LYS A 54 -0.32 19.96 -11.89
C LYS A 54 1.10 19.51 -12.28
N GLN A 55 2.14 20.09 -11.68
CA GLN A 55 3.53 19.80 -12.01
C GLN A 55 3.92 18.37 -11.63
N LYS A 56 4.79 17.76 -12.44
CA LYS A 56 5.36 16.44 -12.14
C LYS A 56 6.09 16.44 -10.78
N GLY A 57 5.98 15.34 -10.05
CA GLY A 57 6.61 15.17 -8.74
C GLY A 57 5.81 15.70 -7.54
N TYR A 58 4.67 16.38 -7.76
CA TYR A 58 3.78 16.80 -6.68
C TYR A 58 2.72 15.73 -6.36
N ASN A 59 3.14 14.47 -6.27
CA ASN A 59 2.31 13.44 -5.67
C ASN A 59 2.25 13.64 -4.16
N ILE A 60 1.26 13.00 -3.52
CA ILE A 60 0.92 13.24 -2.11
C ILE A 60 1.26 12.00 -1.31
N TYR A 61 1.93 12.19 -0.18
CA TYR A 61 2.03 11.18 0.86
C TYR A 61 1.14 11.58 2.03
N VAL A 62 0.16 10.74 2.36
CA VAL A 62 -0.75 10.92 3.51
C VAL A 62 -0.21 10.10 4.65
N ALA A 63 0.39 10.78 5.62
CA ALA A 63 0.97 10.20 6.82
C ALA A 63 -0.01 10.20 7.99
N GLY A 64 0.15 9.28 8.92
CA GLY A 64 -0.59 9.26 10.18
C GLY A 64 -0.80 7.84 10.71
N ALA A 65 -1.29 7.71 11.94
CA ALA A 65 -1.58 6.43 12.56
C ALA A 65 -2.78 5.72 11.89
N SER A 66 -2.93 4.43 12.16
CA SER A 66 -4.13 3.70 11.76
C SER A 66 -5.35 4.15 12.57
N GLY A 67 -6.53 4.16 11.94
CA GLY A 67 -7.79 4.46 12.64
C GLY A 67 -8.17 5.95 12.76
N ILE A 68 -7.39 6.86 12.12
CA ILE A 68 -7.70 8.31 12.11
C ILE A 68 -8.53 8.74 10.88
N GLY A 69 -9.04 7.78 10.08
CA GLY A 69 -9.91 8.08 8.93
C GLY A 69 -9.21 8.62 7.69
N ARG A 70 -7.85 8.62 7.62
CA ARG A 70 -7.06 9.23 6.54
C ARG A 70 -7.45 8.76 5.13
N THR A 71 -7.76 7.47 4.95
CA THR A 71 -8.12 6.91 3.63
C THR A 71 -9.48 7.41 3.16
N SER A 72 -10.51 7.26 3.99
CA SER A 72 -11.88 7.71 3.69
C SER A 72 -11.93 9.21 3.45
N TYR A 73 -11.20 9.95 4.27
CA TYR A 73 -11.14 11.39 4.14
C TYR A 73 -10.43 11.85 2.87
N THR A 74 -9.28 11.24 2.55
CA THR A 74 -8.56 11.54 1.31
C THR A 74 -9.47 11.31 0.10
N TYR A 75 -10.23 10.22 0.09
CA TYR A 75 -11.21 9.92 -0.94
C TYR A 75 -12.28 11.02 -1.05
N ASN A 76 -12.94 11.37 0.06
CA ASN A 76 -13.98 12.41 0.11
C ASN A 76 -13.46 13.77 -0.32
N LEU A 77 -12.22 14.12 0.07
CA LEU A 77 -11.61 15.40 -0.29
C LEU A 77 -11.31 15.49 -1.79
N ILE A 78 -10.86 14.40 -2.41
CA ILE A 78 -10.66 14.32 -3.85
C ILE A 78 -12.01 14.49 -4.57
N GLU A 79 -13.04 13.78 -4.13
CA GLU A 79 -14.38 13.85 -4.72
C GLU A 79 -14.96 15.27 -4.62
N LYS A 80 -14.82 15.95 -3.47
CA LYS A 80 -15.28 17.33 -3.24
C LYS A 80 -14.53 18.36 -4.09
N ASN A 81 -13.23 18.18 -4.31
CA ASN A 81 -12.39 19.11 -5.08
C ASN A 81 -12.39 18.86 -6.59
N PHE A 82 -13.06 17.81 -7.04
CA PHE A 82 -13.15 17.49 -8.46
C PHE A 82 -13.94 18.54 -9.24
N LYS A 83 -13.35 19.02 -10.35
CA LYS A 83 -13.95 20.13 -11.15
C LYS A 83 -14.39 19.74 -12.56
N SER A 84 -13.71 18.80 -13.23
CA SER A 84 -14.05 18.37 -14.59
C SER A 84 -13.37 17.06 -15.00
N ASN A 85 -13.97 16.37 -15.98
CA ASN A 85 -13.46 15.15 -16.61
C ASN A 85 -12.61 15.43 -17.89
N ASP A 86 -12.14 16.65 -18.10
CA ASP A 86 -11.53 17.09 -19.37
C ASP A 86 -10.29 16.27 -19.78
N ASN A 87 -9.61 15.64 -18.82
CA ASN A 87 -8.40 14.87 -19.08
C ASN A 87 -8.65 13.36 -19.29
N LEU A 88 -9.88 12.90 -19.10
CA LEU A 88 -10.19 11.48 -19.30
C LEU A 88 -10.16 11.12 -20.79
N LYS A 89 -9.52 9.98 -21.09
CA LYS A 89 -9.43 9.45 -22.45
C LYS A 89 -9.77 7.96 -22.42
N ASP A 90 -10.48 7.53 -23.47
CA ASP A 90 -10.55 6.11 -23.78
C ASP A 90 -9.24 5.69 -24.44
N TRP A 91 -8.80 4.47 -24.16
CA TRP A 91 -7.63 3.89 -24.78
C TRP A 91 -7.98 2.57 -25.43
N VAL A 92 -7.48 2.37 -26.64
CA VAL A 92 -7.62 1.11 -27.36
C VAL A 92 -6.26 0.61 -27.82
N TYR A 93 -6.07 -0.70 -27.83
CA TYR A 93 -4.97 -1.33 -28.56
C TYR A 93 -5.46 -1.92 -29.85
N VAL A 94 -4.70 -1.69 -30.91
CA VAL A 94 -4.96 -2.21 -32.26
C VAL A 94 -3.74 -2.91 -32.81
N ASN A 95 -3.95 -3.77 -33.79
CA ASN A 95 -2.86 -4.49 -34.46
C ASN A 95 -1.92 -3.51 -35.18
N ASN A 96 -0.63 -3.78 -35.09
CA ASN A 96 0.37 -3.09 -35.92
C ASN A 96 0.66 -3.96 -37.15
N PHE A 97 0.19 -3.53 -38.32
CA PHE A 97 0.34 -4.30 -39.58
C PHE A 97 1.79 -4.39 -40.04
N LYS A 98 2.70 -3.52 -39.51
CA LYS A 98 4.13 -3.56 -39.85
C LYS A 98 4.92 -4.46 -38.89
N ASN A 99 4.53 -4.48 -37.61
CA ASN A 99 5.14 -5.32 -36.57
C ASN A 99 4.08 -5.78 -35.56
N THR A 100 3.55 -6.98 -35.76
CA THR A 100 2.48 -7.54 -34.90
C THR A 100 2.87 -7.70 -33.43
N ASN A 101 4.17 -7.69 -33.11
CA ASN A 101 4.66 -7.79 -31.73
C ASN A 101 4.59 -6.44 -30.97
N GLU A 102 4.35 -5.33 -31.68
CA GLU A 102 4.27 -3.98 -31.11
C GLU A 102 2.89 -3.35 -31.36
N PRO A 103 1.83 -3.79 -30.67
CA PRO A 103 0.48 -3.22 -30.79
C PRO A 103 0.48 -1.72 -30.56
N ILE A 104 -0.33 -1.00 -31.33
CA ILE A 104 -0.44 0.45 -31.28
C ILE A 104 -1.52 0.87 -30.27
N ALA A 105 -1.20 1.85 -29.42
CA ALA A 105 -2.15 2.47 -28.50
C ALA A 105 -2.77 3.72 -29.15
N LEU A 106 -4.10 3.79 -29.24
CA LEU A 106 -4.81 4.96 -29.73
C LEU A 106 -5.68 5.56 -28.63
N SER A 107 -5.76 6.89 -28.56
CA SER A 107 -6.55 7.59 -27.54
C SER A 107 -7.74 8.30 -28.16
N PHE A 108 -8.87 8.29 -27.44
CA PHE A 108 -10.11 8.95 -27.82
C PHE A 108 -10.68 9.74 -26.66
N LYS A 109 -11.60 10.65 -26.92
CA LYS A 109 -12.45 11.22 -25.89
C LYS A 109 -13.34 10.14 -25.28
N PRO A 110 -13.82 10.31 -24.02
CA PRO A 110 -14.74 9.37 -23.39
C PRO A 110 -15.88 8.93 -24.33
N GLY A 111 -16.14 7.63 -24.44
CA GLY A 111 -17.09 7.02 -25.36
C GLY A 111 -16.61 6.86 -26.81
N GLY A 112 -15.53 7.56 -27.20
CA GLY A 112 -14.99 7.49 -28.57
C GLY A 112 -14.31 6.16 -28.90
N GLY A 113 -13.64 5.55 -27.92
CA GLY A 113 -13.02 4.24 -28.09
C GLY A 113 -14.04 3.13 -28.35
N LYS A 114 -15.15 3.15 -27.62
CA LYS A 114 -16.27 2.23 -27.82
C LYS A 114 -16.93 2.40 -29.19
N ALA A 115 -17.13 3.64 -29.62
CA ALA A 115 -17.67 3.95 -30.94
C ALA A 115 -16.73 3.51 -32.05
N PHE A 116 -15.43 3.77 -31.92
CA PHE A 116 -14.41 3.35 -32.88
C PHE A 116 -14.36 1.82 -33.04
N LYS A 117 -14.36 1.10 -31.90
CA LYS A 117 -14.42 -0.37 -31.91
C LYS A 117 -15.62 -0.88 -32.71
N LYS A 118 -16.80 -0.34 -32.43
CA LYS A 118 -18.04 -0.73 -33.12
C LYS A 118 -17.97 -0.45 -34.63
N ASP A 119 -17.52 0.75 -35.01
CA ASP A 119 -17.43 1.12 -36.43
C ASP A 119 -16.46 0.21 -37.19
N ILE A 120 -15.31 -0.14 -36.61
CA ILE A 120 -14.35 -1.06 -37.23
C ILE A 120 -14.96 -2.47 -37.39
N GLU A 121 -15.61 -3.01 -36.34
CA GLU A 121 -16.28 -4.30 -36.37
C GLU A 121 -17.38 -4.32 -37.42
N ASP A 122 -18.24 -3.31 -37.46
CA ASP A 122 -19.32 -3.16 -38.43
C ASP A 122 -18.78 -3.08 -39.88
N ILE A 123 -17.66 -2.37 -40.11
CA ILE A 123 -17.04 -2.24 -41.43
C ILE A 123 -16.42 -3.57 -41.87
N VAL A 124 -15.70 -4.25 -41.01
CA VAL A 124 -15.11 -5.56 -41.34
C VAL A 124 -16.19 -6.58 -41.67
N ASP A 125 -17.31 -6.60 -40.97
CA ASP A 125 -18.42 -7.50 -41.23
C ASP A 125 -19.16 -7.12 -42.51
N LYS A 126 -19.30 -5.83 -42.82
CA LYS A 126 -19.81 -5.39 -44.14
C LYS A 126 -18.90 -5.83 -45.28
N LEU A 127 -17.58 -5.66 -45.14
CA LEU A 127 -16.61 -6.08 -46.15
C LEU A 127 -16.66 -7.59 -46.40
N LYS A 128 -16.81 -8.42 -45.37
CA LYS A 128 -17.02 -9.87 -45.51
C LYS A 128 -18.24 -10.21 -46.35
N ASN A 129 -19.31 -9.41 -46.31
CA ASN A 129 -20.54 -9.63 -47.03
C ASN A 129 -20.54 -8.99 -48.44
N GLU A 130 -19.84 -7.88 -48.63
CA GLU A 130 -19.86 -7.10 -49.89
C GLU A 130 -18.77 -7.53 -50.85
N VAL A 131 -17.57 -7.88 -50.35
CA VAL A 131 -16.47 -8.33 -51.21
C VAL A 131 -16.87 -9.53 -52.06
N PRO A 132 -17.44 -10.63 -51.56
CA PRO A 132 -17.87 -11.74 -52.38
C PRO A 132 -18.86 -11.33 -53.49
N LYS A 133 -19.80 -10.42 -53.18
CA LYS A 133 -20.81 -9.95 -54.14
C LYS A 133 -20.19 -9.14 -55.29
N ILE A 134 -19.19 -8.30 -55.01
CA ILE A 134 -18.51 -7.49 -56.02
C ILE A 134 -17.65 -8.36 -56.91
N PHE A 135 -16.95 -9.35 -56.38
CA PHE A 135 -16.12 -10.28 -57.14
C PHE A 135 -16.94 -11.32 -57.94
N ASN A 136 -18.23 -11.47 -57.59
CA ASN A 136 -19.21 -12.22 -58.39
C ASN A 136 -20.08 -11.33 -59.31
N SER A 137 -19.74 -10.03 -59.47
CA SER A 137 -20.48 -9.09 -60.28
C SER A 137 -20.17 -9.31 -61.79
N LYS A 138 -21.14 -8.97 -62.64
CA LYS A 138 -20.98 -9.05 -64.12
C LYS A 138 -19.82 -8.18 -64.60
N GLU A 139 -19.54 -7.09 -63.99
CA GLU A 139 -18.46 -6.17 -64.34
C GLU A 139 -17.07 -6.76 -64.07
N TYR A 140 -16.87 -7.35 -62.86
CA TYR A 140 -15.62 -8.06 -62.55
C TYR A 140 -15.43 -9.29 -63.46
N GLU A 141 -16.51 -10.07 -63.72
CA GLU A 141 -16.48 -11.22 -64.59
C GLU A 141 -16.11 -10.83 -66.04
N TYR A 142 -16.59 -9.69 -66.47
CA TYR A 142 -16.24 -9.16 -67.83
C TYR A 142 -14.73 -8.81 -67.89
N HIS A 143 -14.18 -8.13 -66.96
CA HIS A 143 -12.74 -7.77 -66.94
C HIS A 143 -11.85 -9.00 -66.74
N SER A 144 -12.22 -9.94 -65.91
CA SER A 144 -11.54 -11.24 -65.78
C SER A 144 -11.51 -12.05 -67.04
N ARG A 145 -12.65 -12.09 -67.77
CA ARG A 145 -12.73 -12.79 -69.12
C ARG A 145 -11.85 -12.13 -70.14
N ILE A 146 -11.72 -10.80 -70.14
CA ILE A 146 -10.80 -10.09 -71.06
C ILE A 146 -9.36 -10.55 -70.85
N LEU A 147 -8.91 -10.57 -69.56
CA LEU A 147 -7.55 -10.98 -69.16
C LEU A 147 -7.32 -12.48 -69.56
N MET A 148 -8.33 -13.31 -69.34
CA MET A 148 -8.26 -14.75 -69.73
C MET A 148 -8.15 -14.93 -71.18
N SER A 149 -8.96 -14.23 -71.99
CA SER A 149 -8.91 -14.27 -73.48
C SER A 149 -7.55 -13.74 -74.00
N GLU A 150 -6.97 -12.73 -73.34
CA GLU A 150 -5.60 -12.23 -73.63
C GLU A 150 -4.56 -13.33 -73.44
N LEU A 151 -4.66 -14.07 -72.33
CA LEU A 151 -3.76 -15.18 -71.97
C LEU A 151 -3.89 -16.27 -72.94
N GLU A 152 -5.14 -16.70 -73.25
CA GLU A 152 -5.44 -17.77 -74.26
C GLU A 152 -4.87 -17.41 -75.59
N SER A 153 -5.11 -16.19 -76.11
CA SER A 153 -4.57 -15.72 -77.40
C SER A 153 -3.04 -15.71 -77.41
N ASN A 154 -2.38 -15.27 -76.32
CA ASN A 154 -0.92 -15.27 -76.24
C ASN A 154 -0.34 -16.70 -76.25
N ILE A 155 -0.95 -17.60 -75.46
CA ILE A 155 -0.57 -19.04 -75.50
C ILE A 155 -0.77 -19.68 -76.85
N GLU A 156 -1.91 -19.40 -77.50
CA GLU A 156 -2.22 -19.93 -78.81
C GLU A 156 -1.21 -19.48 -79.84
N ASN A 157 -0.80 -18.23 -79.86
CA ASN A 157 0.26 -17.70 -80.72
C ASN A 157 1.60 -18.41 -80.48
N ILE A 158 2.01 -18.58 -79.19
CA ILE A 158 3.24 -19.28 -78.85
C ILE A 158 3.21 -20.75 -79.29
N ILE A 159 2.09 -21.40 -79.03
CA ILE A 159 1.89 -22.80 -79.54
C ILE A 159 1.95 -22.89 -81.02
N LYS A 160 1.43 -21.91 -81.79
CA LYS A 160 1.49 -21.83 -83.26
C LYS A 160 2.95 -21.70 -83.77
N GLU A 161 3.69 -20.75 -83.12
CA GLU A 161 5.15 -20.58 -83.36
C GLU A 161 5.91 -21.89 -83.12
N LEU A 162 5.63 -22.51 -81.93
CA LEU A 162 6.25 -23.77 -81.55
C LEU A 162 5.92 -24.92 -82.54
N ASN A 163 4.70 -24.96 -83.06
CA ASN A 163 4.32 -25.93 -84.04
C ASN A 163 4.94 -25.68 -85.40
N GLU A 164 5.14 -24.45 -85.85
CA GLU A 164 5.91 -24.09 -87.01
C GLU A 164 7.37 -24.52 -86.89
N PHE A 165 7.96 -24.40 -85.69
CA PHE A 165 9.32 -24.88 -85.38
C PHE A 165 9.43 -26.41 -85.28
N ALA A 166 8.40 -27.12 -84.82
CA ALA A 166 8.38 -28.59 -84.72
C ALA A 166 8.06 -29.33 -86.01
N ARG A 167 7.26 -28.73 -86.92
CA ARG A 167 6.76 -29.32 -88.09
C ARG A 167 7.85 -29.86 -89.09
N PRO A 168 8.96 -29.12 -89.30
CA PRO A 168 10.07 -29.61 -90.12
C PRO A 168 10.75 -30.86 -89.54
N ARG A 169 10.59 -31.08 -88.20
CA ARG A 169 11.19 -32.24 -87.51
C ARG A 169 10.20 -33.42 -87.35
N GLY A 170 8.98 -33.32 -87.99
CA GLY A 170 8.01 -34.37 -87.95
C GLY A 170 7.17 -34.48 -86.68
N PHE A 171 7.04 -33.35 -85.88
CA PHE A 171 6.29 -33.32 -84.67
C PHE A 171 5.29 -32.12 -84.62
N LYS A 172 4.23 -32.33 -83.81
CA LYS A 172 3.31 -31.25 -83.40
C LYS A 172 3.06 -31.27 -81.93
N PHE A 173 3.10 -30.09 -81.31
CA PHE A 173 2.76 -29.92 -79.89
C PHE A 173 1.24 -29.79 -79.74
N GLN A 174 0.71 -30.49 -78.77
CA GLN A 174 -0.70 -30.45 -78.40
C GLN A 174 -0.80 -30.27 -76.88
N VAL A 175 -1.74 -29.42 -76.38
CA VAL A 175 -2.10 -29.29 -75.01
C VAL A 175 -2.95 -30.53 -74.65
N THR A 176 -2.49 -31.24 -73.57
CA THR A 176 -3.16 -32.41 -72.99
C THR A 176 -3.35 -32.18 -71.48
N ASP A 177 -4.12 -33.02 -70.81
CA ASP A 177 -4.34 -33.00 -69.35
C ASP A 177 -3.04 -33.13 -68.57
N ARG A 178 -1.95 -33.60 -69.18
CA ARG A 178 -0.60 -33.76 -68.61
C ARG A 178 0.34 -32.61 -68.95
N GLY A 179 -0.15 -31.57 -69.62
CA GLY A 179 0.62 -30.44 -70.13
C GLY A 179 0.88 -30.49 -71.65
N LEU A 180 1.82 -29.65 -72.08
CA LEU A 180 2.21 -29.54 -73.48
C LEU A 180 3.08 -30.75 -73.90
N MET A 181 2.57 -31.57 -74.78
CA MET A 181 3.25 -32.79 -75.30
C MET A 181 3.53 -32.72 -76.81
N SER A 182 4.74 -33.15 -77.19
CA SER A 182 5.15 -33.28 -78.57
C SER A 182 4.66 -34.64 -79.10
N ILE A 183 3.82 -34.64 -80.11
CA ILE A 183 3.24 -35.86 -80.83
C ILE A 183 3.86 -35.96 -82.19
N PRO A 184 4.44 -37.13 -82.58
CA PRO A 184 4.99 -37.32 -83.90
C PRO A 184 3.87 -37.25 -84.95
N MET A 185 4.25 -36.76 -86.23
CA MET A 185 3.39 -36.63 -87.35
C MET A 185 3.76 -37.66 -88.45
N LYS A 186 2.80 -38.09 -89.20
CA LYS A 186 3.00 -38.90 -90.41
C LYS A 186 3.45 -38.03 -91.58
N ASP A 187 3.95 -38.64 -92.65
CA ASP A 187 4.38 -37.95 -93.88
C ASP A 187 3.22 -37.18 -94.53
N ASN A 188 1.98 -37.59 -94.28
CA ASN A 188 0.78 -36.91 -94.76
C ASN A 188 0.33 -35.72 -93.92
N GLY A 189 1.04 -35.42 -92.87
CA GLY A 189 0.76 -34.28 -91.90
C GLY A 189 -0.23 -34.59 -90.80
N GLU A 190 -0.76 -35.81 -90.70
CA GLU A 190 -1.65 -36.23 -89.57
C GLU A 190 -0.87 -36.65 -88.31
N LEU A 191 -1.47 -36.48 -87.11
CA LEU A 191 -0.87 -36.95 -85.88
C LEU A 191 -0.85 -38.52 -85.88
N MET A 192 0.26 -39.03 -85.32
CA MET A 192 0.43 -40.48 -85.19
C MET A 192 -0.24 -40.93 -83.88
N GLN A 193 -1.13 -41.95 -84.00
CA GLN A 193 -1.81 -42.48 -82.79
C GLN A 193 -0.94 -43.52 -82.06
N ASP A 194 -1.17 -43.74 -80.77
CA ASP A 194 -0.42 -44.71 -79.98
C ASP A 194 -0.50 -46.14 -80.49
N SER A 195 -1.60 -46.49 -81.04
CA SER A 195 -1.82 -47.78 -81.79
C SER A 195 -0.91 -47.95 -82.97
N GLU A 196 -0.57 -46.92 -83.71
CA GLU A 196 0.28 -46.90 -84.89
C GLU A 196 1.77 -46.87 -84.54
N LEU A 197 2.15 -46.31 -83.40
CA LEU A 197 3.52 -46.39 -82.92
C LEU A 197 3.97 -47.83 -82.64
N GLY A 198 3.02 -48.73 -82.33
CA GLY A 198 3.29 -50.13 -82.09
C GLY A 198 3.54 -50.94 -83.44
N THR A 199 3.34 -50.34 -84.60
CA THR A 199 3.60 -51.00 -85.96
C THR A 199 4.95 -50.60 -86.54
N LEU A 200 5.69 -49.63 -85.90
CA LEU A 200 7.00 -49.18 -86.37
C LEU A 200 8.12 -50.11 -85.94
N THR A 201 9.20 -50.12 -86.73
CA THR A 201 10.40 -50.89 -86.36
C THR A 201 11.14 -50.26 -85.17
N ALA A 202 11.87 -51.08 -84.43
CA ALA A 202 12.62 -50.63 -83.24
C ALA A 202 13.57 -49.46 -83.59
N VAL A 203 14.15 -49.42 -84.79
CA VAL A 203 15.04 -48.38 -85.29
C VAL A 203 14.30 -47.05 -85.49
N GLU A 204 13.06 -47.11 -86.06
CA GLU A 204 12.23 -45.92 -86.25
C GLU A 204 11.71 -45.35 -84.96
N ILE A 205 11.31 -46.17 -84.02
CA ILE A 205 10.89 -45.77 -82.68
C ILE A 205 12.07 -45.05 -81.94
N GLN A 206 13.29 -45.61 -82.07
CA GLN A 206 14.44 -45.03 -81.47
C GLN A 206 14.80 -43.65 -82.02
N LYS A 207 14.71 -43.53 -83.40
CA LYS A 207 14.92 -42.27 -84.07
C LYS A 207 13.90 -41.20 -83.70
N ILE A 208 12.61 -41.57 -83.67
CA ILE A 208 11.55 -40.67 -83.17
C ILE A 208 11.79 -40.23 -81.75
N ARG A 209 12.23 -41.14 -80.85
CA ARG A 209 12.50 -40.85 -79.45
C ARG A 209 13.70 -39.88 -79.29
N GLU A 210 14.81 -40.09 -80.07
CA GLU A 210 15.97 -39.23 -80.07
C GLU A 210 15.68 -37.83 -80.57
N GLU A 211 14.91 -37.71 -81.65
CA GLU A 211 14.51 -36.42 -82.22
C GLU A 211 13.48 -35.71 -81.30
N GLY A 212 12.56 -36.45 -80.65
CA GLY A 212 11.61 -35.93 -79.67
C GLY A 212 12.33 -35.37 -78.44
N LEU A 213 13.37 -36.05 -77.94
CA LEU A 213 14.19 -35.57 -76.85
C LEU A 213 14.96 -34.27 -77.16
N LYS A 214 15.54 -34.20 -78.37
CA LYS A 214 16.22 -32.96 -78.85
C LYS A 214 15.21 -31.82 -78.98
N LEU A 215 14.04 -32.12 -79.61
CA LEU A 215 12.97 -31.14 -79.74
C LEU A 215 12.42 -30.62 -78.49
N ASN A 216 12.28 -31.47 -77.45
CA ASN A 216 11.91 -31.04 -76.06
C ASN A 216 12.96 -30.17 -75.43
N GLN A 217 14.23 -30.40 -75.70
CA GLN A 217 15.32 -29.49 -75.16
C GLN A 217 15.28 -28.13 -75.88
N ASP A 218 15.13 -28.15 -77.21
CA ASP A 218 15.13 -26.92 -78.03
C ASP A 218 13.83 -26.11 -77.87
N SER A 219 12.72 -26.76 -77.48
CA SER A 219 11.42 -26.09 -77.17
C SER A 219 11.33 -25.43 -75.78
N LYS A 220 12.38 -25.55 -74.97
CA LYS A 220 12.39 -25.01 -73.62
C LYS A 220 12.07 -23.51 -73.54
N ASP A 221 12.60 -22.71 -74.49
CA ASP A 221 12.37 -21.26 -74.54
C ASP A 221 10.85 -20.95 -74.82
N TYR A 222 10.12 -21.75 -75.53
CA TYR A 222 8.69 -21.58 -75.75
C TYR A 222 7.86 -21.96 -74.51
N ILE A 223 8.29 -22.98 -73.78
CA ILE A 223 7.67 -23.37 -72.50
C ILE A 223 7.88 -22.26 -71.47
N ASP A 224 9.07 -21.69 -71.42
CA ASP A 224 9.39 -20.56 -70.49
C ASP A 224 8.60 -19.31 -70.93
N LYS A 225 8.35 -19.04 -72.21
CA LYS A 225 7.44 -17.97 -72.68
C LYS A 225 6.01 -18.20 -72.20
N ILE A 226 5.49 -19.42 -72.24
CA ILE A 226 4.14 -19.76 -71.74
C ILE A 226 4.06 -19.47 -70.21
N LYS A 227 5.05 -19.93 -69.45
CA LYS A 227 5.10 -19.64 -68.02
C LYS A 227 5.13 -18.13 -67.72
N MET A 228 5.90 -17.36 -68.51
CA MET A 228 5.91 -15.91 -68.39
C MET A 228 4.56 -15.28 -68.68
N CYS A 229 3.79 -15.78 -69.65
CA CYS A 229 2.43 -15.31 -69.87
C CYS A 229 1.48 -15.67 -68.75
N GLU A 230 1.58 -16.88 -68.15
CA GLU A 230 0.81 -17.27 -66.98
C GLU A 230 1.16 -16.41 -65.74
N GLU A 231 2.43 -16.13 -65.53
CA GLU A 231 2.86 -15.22 -64.47
C GLU A 231 2.35 -13.78 -64.67
N SER A 232 2.42 -13.29 -65.93
CA SER A 232 1.88 -11.98 -66.31
C SER A 232 0.38 -11.90 -66.06
N TYR A 233 -0.37 -12.93 -66.44
CA TYR A 233 -1.81 -13.02 -66.16
C TYR A 233 -2.10 -13.02 -64.67
N LYS A 234 -1.37 -13.83 -63.84
CA LYS A 234 -1.53 -13.83 -62.39
C LYS A 234 -1.29 -12.45 -61.77
N ASN A 235 -0.28 -11.73 -62.29
CA ASN A 235 0.01 -10.38 -61.83
C ASN A 235 -1.11 -9.39 -62.22
N LYS A 236 -1.58 -9.43 -63.49
CA LYS A 236 -2.69 -8.60 -63.97
C LYS A 236 -4.00 -8.88 -63.19
N MET A 237 -4.27 -10.15 -62.88
CA MET A 237 -5.42 -10.52 -62.02
C MET A 237 -5.29 -9.98 -60.59
N LYS A 238 -4.11 -10.08 -60.01
CA LYS A 238 -3.86 -9.48 -58.69
C LYS A 238 -4.02 -7.95 -58.68
N ASP A 239 -3.61 -7.29 -59.76
CA ASP A 239 -3.77 -5.83 -59.87
C ASP A 239 -5.24 -5.43 -60.11
N LEU A 240 -6.02 -6.24 -60.85
CA LEU A 240 -7.46 -6.09 -61.00
C LEU A 240 -8.13 -6.25 -59.63
N ASP A 241 -7.79 -7.30 -58.86
CA ASP A 241 -8.29 -7.56 -57.52
C ASP A 241 -8.02 -6.42 -56.59
N LYS A 242 -6.77 -5.90 -56.60
CA LYS A 242 -6.39 -4.73 -55.79
C LYS A 242 -7.17 -3.48 -56.19
N THR A 243 -7.39 -3.26 -57.46
CA THR A 243 -8.11 -2.07 -57.98
C THR A 243 -9.56 -2.10 -57.54
N VAL A 244 -10.23 -3.24 -57.70
CA VAL A 244 -11.62 -3.45 -57.27
C VAL A 244 -11.73 -3.38 -55.75
N GLY A 245 -10.84 -4.06 -55.02
CA GLY A 245 -10.80 -4.03 -53.58
C GLY A 245 -10.53 -2.61 -53.03
N LYS A 246 -9.63 -1.85 -53.68
CA LYS A 246 -9.31 -0.49 -53.26
C LYS A 246 -10.50 0.45 -53.43
N SER A 247 -11.28 0.32 -54.49
CA SER A 247 -12.47 1.16 -54.72
C SER A 247 -13.50 1.00 -53.59
N LEU A 248 -13.73 -0.25 -53.13
CA LEU A 248 -14.62 -0.54 -52.02
C LEU A 248 -14.07 -0.10 -50.68
N VAL A 249 -12.81 -0.44 -50.36
CA VAL A 249 -12.18 -0.14 -49.09
C VAL A 249 -12.01 1.37 -48.90
N SER A 250 -11.65 2.12 -49.96
CA SER A 250 -11.49 3.58 -49.92
C SER A 250 -12.76 4.32 -49.48
N PHE A 251 -13.94 3.77 -49.75
CA PHE A 251 -15.20 4.37 -49.29
C PHE A 251 -15.29 4.30 -47.71
N TYR A 252 -14.98 3.15 -47.15
CA TYR A 252 -15.01 2.96 -45.71
C TYR A 252 -13.84 3.66 -44.99
N GLU A 253 -12.67 3.65 -45.63
CA GLU A 253 -11.48 4.39 -45.14
C GLU A 253 -11.78 5.88 -45.03
N GLN A 254 -12.37 6.50 -46.05
CA GLN A 254 -12.73 7.92 -46.04
C GLN A 254 -13.81 8.24 -45.00
N TYR A 255 -14.77 7.33 -44.78
CA TYR A 255 -15.76 7.46 -43.70
C TYR A 255 -15.07 7.53 -42.32
N LEU A 256 -14.14 6.60 -42.04
CA LEU A 256 -13.40 6.56 -40.79
C LEU A 256 -12.49 7.78 -40.62
N ILE A 257 -11.78 8.20 -41.66
CA ILE A 257 -10.91 9.39 -41.66
C ILE A 257 -11.74 10.66 -41.37
N ASN A 258 -12.90 10.82 -41.98
CA ASN A 258 -13.77 11.96 -41.74
C ASN A 258 -14.27 12.01 -40.31
N LYS A 259 -14.53 10.85 -39.68
CA LYS A 259 -15.04 10.76 -38.32
C LYS A 259 -13.94 10.84 -37.25
N TYR A 260 -12.78 10.21 -37.46
CA TYR A 260 -11.73 10.02 -36.46
C TYR A 260 -10.37 10.62 -36.85
N GLY A 261 -10.16 11.00 -38.08
CA GLY A 261 -8.87 11.39 -38.67
C GLY A 261 -8.34 12.77 -38.25
N LYS A 262 -8.92 13.43 -37.24
CA LYS A 262 -8.35 14.66 -36.63
C LYS A 262 -7.01 14.36 -35.93
N ASP A 263 -6.81 13.17 -35.43
CA ASP A 263 -5.57 12.68 -34.85
C ASP A 263 -4.76 11.96 -35.95
N GLU A 264 -3.55 12.45 -36.22
CA GLU A 264 -2.67 11.92 -37.26
C GLU A 264 -2.30 10.43 -37.01
N LYS A 265 -2.24 10.00 -35.75
CA LYS A 265 -1.95 8.62 -35.41
C LYS A 265 -3.10 7.70 -35.75
N ILE A 266 -4.33 8.11 -35.44
CA ILE A 266 -5.55 7.37 -35.79
C ILE A 266 -5.72 7.33 -37.31
N LYS A 267 -5.49 8.45 -38.01
CA LYS A 267 -5.53 8.53 -39.47
C LYS A 267 -4.58 7.52 -40.12
N LYS A 268 -3.31 7.53 -39.70
CA LYS A 268 -2.29 6.59 -40.18
C LYS A 268 -2.68 5.12 -39.95
N TYR A 269 -3.24 4.81 -38.77
CA TYR A 269 -3.74 3.44 -38.52
C TYR A 269 -4.85 3.04 -39.50
N ILE A 270 -5.80 3.94 -39.79
CA ILE A 270 -6.89 3.69 -40.72
C ILE A 270 -6.33 3.45 -42.12
N GLU A 271 -5.34 4.25 -42.57
CA GLU A 271 -4.65 4.05 -43.85
C GLU A 271 -3.91 2.70 -43.91
N ASP A 272 -3.13 2.36 -42.85
CA ASP A 272 -2.44 1.06 -42.78
C ASP A 272 -3.43 -0.12 -42.75
N LEU A 273 -4.60 0.03 -42.10
CA LEU A 273 -5.70 -0.94 -42.10
C LEU A 273 -6.26 -1.14 -43.53
N GLY A 274 -6.55 -0.05 -44.25
CA GLY A 274 -7.04 -0.10 -45.64
C GLY A 274 -6.05 -0.81 -46.54
N ILE A 275 -4.76 -0.51 -46.45
CA ILE A 275 -3.69 -1.17 -47.23
C ILE A 275 -3.64 -2.67 -46.95
N ASP A 276 -3.72 -3.09 -45.65
CA ASP A 276 -3.67 -4.51 -45.31
C ASP A 276 -4.91 -5.27 -45.85
N ILE A 277 -6.10 -4.67 -45.73
CA ILE A 277 -7.34 -5.28 -46.27
C ILE A 277 -7.24 -5.46 -47.78
N VAL A 278 -6.82 -4.43 -48.53
CA VAL A 278 -6.66 -4.50 -49.99
C VAL A 278 -5.58 -5.52 -50.36
N THR A 279 -4.48 -5.58 -49.64
CA THR A 279 -3.40 -6.55 -49.93
C THR A 279 -3.85 -7.99 -49.68
N ASN A 280 -4.76 -8.21 -48.75
CA ASN A 280 -5.26 -9.53 -48.36
C ASN A 280 -6.74 -9.74 -48.77
N ILE A 281 -7.19 -9.06 -49.84
CA ILE A 281 -8.60 -9.09 -50.27
C ILE A 281 -9.10 -10.51 -50.57
N ASP A 282 -8.22 -11.41 -50.99
CA ASP A 282 -8.53 -12.80 -51.24
C ASP A 282 -9.16 -13.54 -50.05
N LYS A 283 -8.77 -13.14 -48.84
CA LYS A 283 -9.34 -13.72 -47.60
C LYS A 283 -10.80 -13.32 -47.38
N PHE A 284 -11.24 -12.24 -48.00
CA PHE A 284 -12.62 -11.76 -47.95
C PHE A 284 -13.48 -12.33 -49.07
N LYS A 285 -12.86 -12.95 -50.13
CA LYS A 285 -13.57 -13.59 -51.24
C LYS A 285 -14.12 -14.98 -50.91
N GLU A 286 -13.51 -15.66 -49.93
CA GLU A 286 -13.89 -17.01 -49.53
C GLU A 286 -15.24 -16.98 -48.80
N ASP A 287 -16.32 -17.53 -49.42
CA ASP A 287 -17.61 -17.69 -48.76
C ASP A 287 -17.56 -18.75 -47.67
N ASP A 288 -18.27 -18.48 -46.57
CA ASP A 288 -18.44 -19.40 -45.42
C ASP A 288 -19.12 -20.73 -45.81
N ASP A 289 -19.69 -20.81 -47.00
CA ASP A 289 -20.49 -21.94 -47.51
C ASP A 289 -19.63 -23.10 -48.05
N ASN A 290 -18.33 -23.06 -48.02
CA ASN A 290 -17.48 -24.17 -48.48
C ASN A 290 -17.48 -25.37 -47.50
N ARG A 291 -18.69 -25.77 -47.02
CA ARG A 291 -18.96 -26.95 -46.17
C ARG A 291 -18.71 -28.28 -46.85
N GLN A 292 -18.29 -28.30 -48.14
CA GLN A 292 -18.07 -29.52 -48.92
C GLN A 292 -16.58 -29.92 -49.05
N ASN A 293 -15.68 -29.29 -48.33
CA ASN A 293 -14.28 -29.69 -48.39
C ASN A 293 -14.06 -30.91 -47.46
N PRO A 294 -13.67 -32.11 -47.99
CA PRO A 294 -13.49 -33.31 -47.16
C PRO A 294 -12.48 -33.16 -46.00
N MET A 295 -11.53 -32.22 -46.10
CA MET A 295 -10.57 -31.91 -45.03
C MET A 295 -11.19 -31.09 -43.89
N ALA A 296 -12.27 -30.36 -44.12
CA ALA A 296 -13.03 -29.67 -43.10
C ALA A 296 -13.82 -30.67 -42.20
N MET A 297 -14.24 -31.79 -42.81
CA MET A 297 -14.91 -32.87 -42.06
C MET A 297 -13.99 -33.63 -41.10
N LEU A 298 -12.68 -33.60 -41.31
CA LEU A 298 -11.66 -34.21 -40.43
C LEU A 298 -11.19 -33.26 -39.28
N GLY A 299 -11.78 -32.07 -39.14
CA GLY A 299 -11.43 -31.15 -38.07
C GLY A 299 -10.05 -30.49 -38.19
N ILE A 300 -9.33 -30.69 -39.29
CA ILE A 300 -7.96 -30.22 -39.51
C ILE A 300 -7.95 -28.82 -40.17
N MET A 301 -9.02 -28.45 -40.88
CA MET A 301 -9.26 -27.11 -41.43
C MET A 301 -10.74 -26.74 -41.25
N GLY A 302 -11.12 -26.28 -40.08
CA GLY A 302 -12.47 -25.83 -39.78
C GLY A 302 -12.61 -24.31 -39.74
N PRO A 303 -13.83 -23.77 -39.60
CA PRO A 303 -14.14 -22.33 -39.57
C PRO A 303 -13.37 -21.52 -38.53
N LYS A 304 -12.77 -22.17 -37.56
CA LYS A 304 -11.89 -21.52 -36.54
C LYS A 304 -10.64 -20.83 -37.13
N ASN A 305 -10.13 -21.22 -38.29
CA ASN A 305 -8.93 -20.58 -38.85
C ASN A 305 -9.26 -19.26 -39.56
N GLN A 306 -10.46 -19.12 -40.11
CA GLN A 306 -10.90 -17.90 -40.79
C GLN A 306 -11.25 -16.82 -39.76
N GLU A 307 -11.98 -17.15 -38.69
CA GLU A 307 -12.21 -16.23 -37.58
C GLU A 307 -10.92 -15.73 -36.92
N LYS A 308 -9.91 -16.61 -36.78
CA LYS A 308 -8.59 -16.22 -36.27
C LYS A 308 -7.89 -15.19 -37.14
N TYR A 309 -8.03 -15.32 -38.46
CA TYR A 309 -7.43 -14.36 -39.38
C TYR A 309 -8.00 -12.95 -39.19
N PHE A 310 -9.32 -12.83 -39.04
CA PHE A 310 -10.00 -11.54 -38.86
C PHE A 310 -9.77 -10.91 -37.48
N ASN A 311 -9.25 -11.65 -36.49
CA ASN A 311 -8.92 -11.08 -35.17
C ASN A 311 -7.91 -9.92 -35.26
N LYS A 312 -7.05 -9.88 -36.32
CA LYS A 312 -6.10 -8.77 -36.50
C LYS A 312 -6.76 -7.42 -36.82
N TYR A 313 -8.03 -7.41 -37.22
CA TYR A 313 -8.81 -6.19 -37.46
C TYR A 313 -9.70 -5.79 -36.27
N LYS A 314 -9.76 -6.57 -35.21
CA LYS A 314 -10.51 -6.23 -34.02
C LYS A 314 -9.84 -5.08 -33.26
N VAL A 315 -10.60 -4.45 -32.40
CA VAL A 315 -10.11 -3.37 -31.51
C VAL A 315 -10.22 -3.83 -30.06
N ASN A 316 -9.12 -3.86 -29.32
CA ASN A 316 -9.11 -4.10 -27.89
C ASN A 316 -9.45 -2.79 -27.18
N LEU A 317 -10.69 -2.62 -26.72
CA LEU A 317 -11.09 -1.51 -25.85
C LEU A 317 -10.44 -1.69 -24.48
N PHE A 318 -9.29 -1.05 -24.29
CA PHE A 318 -8.40 -1.24 -23.15
C PHE A 318 -8.87 -0.45 -21.92
N ILE A 319 -9.26 0.80 -22.12
CA ILE A 319 -9.85 1.68 -21.09
C ILE A 319 -11.11 2.32 -21.70
N ASP A 320 -12.24 2.10 -21.04
CA ASP A 320 -13.53 2.71 -21.35
C ASP A 320 -13.91 3.69 -20.26
N ASN A 321 -14.13 4.95 -20.59
CA ASN A 321 -14.57 6.01 -19.72
C ASN A 321 -15.94 6.57 -20.15
N SER A 322 -16.71 5.84 -20.97
CA SER A 322 -18.01 6.29 -21.50
C SER A 322 -19.01 6.65 -20.41
N ASP A 323 -18.98 5.93 -19.28
CA ASP A 323 -19.93 6.09 -18.18
C ASP A 323 -19.35 6.86 -16.98
N CYS A 324 -18.21 7.55 -17.18
CA CYS A 324 -17.48 8.24 -16.11
C CYS A 324 -17.93 9.70 -15.97
N ASP A 325 -19.03 9.94 -15.27
CA ASP A 325 -19.55 11.30 -14.97
C ASP A 325 -18.87 11.94 -13.75
N LYS A 326 -18.20 11.13 -12.91
CA LYS A 326 -17.56 11.54 -11.65
C LYS A 326 -16.03 11.47 -11.74
N CYS A 327 -15.39 12.00 -10.70
CA CYS A 327 -13.94 11.87 -10.51
C CYS A 327 -13.48 10.41 -10.56
N LYS A 328 -12.47 10.15 -11.35
CA LYS A 328 -11.88 8.81 -11.44
C LYS A 328 -10.88 8.59 -10.32
N ILE A 329 -11.29 7.89 -9.28
CA ILE A 329 -10.46 7.52 -8.15
C ILE A 329 -10.30 6.00 -8.16
N ILE A 330 -9.08 5.52 -8.29
CA ILE A 330 -8.76 4.10 -8.25
C ILE A 330 -7.98 3.83 -6.97
N THR A 331 -8.49 2.93 -6.15
CA THR A 331 -7.76 2.39 -4.98
C THR A 331 -7.34 0.96 -5.31
N GLU A 332 -6.03 0.70 -5.28
CA GLU A 332 -5.50 -0.64 -5.51
C GLU A 332 -5.04 -1.23 -4.16
N SER A 333 -5.75 -2.25 -3.72
CA SER A 333 -5.51 -2.91 -2.43
C SER A 333 -4.40 -3.97 -2.47
N ASN A 334 -4.13 -4.51 -3.65
CA ASN A 334 -3.06 -5.49 -3.87
C ASN A 334 -2.13 -5.03 -5.01
N PRO A 335 -1.28 -4.02 -4.75
CA PRO A 335 -0.48 -3.36 -5.77
C PRO A 335 0.71 -4.22 -6.22
N THR A 336 0.46 -5.40 -6.76
CA THR A 336 1.48 -6.21 -7.43
C THR A 336 1.94 -5.51 -8.70
N TYR A 337 3.10 -5.88 -9.22
CA TYR A 337 3.63 -5.31 -10.47
C TYR A 337 2.59 -5.37 -11.61
N TYR A 338 1.95 -6.52 -11.82
CA TYR A 338 0.97 -6.69 -12.88
C TYR A 338 -0.35 -5.96 -12.61
N ASN A 339 -0.77 -5.87 -11.35
CA ASN A 339 -1.94 -5.08 -10.99
C ASN A 339 -1.71 -3.59 -11.19
N LEU A 340 -0.47 -3.10 -11.06
CA LEU A 340 -0.10 -1.70 -11.31
C LEU A 340 0.11 -1.42 -12.80
N ALA A 341 1.01 -2.17 -13.46
CA ALA A 341 1.45 -1.91 -14.83
C ALA A 341 0.56 -2.56 -15.89
N GLY A 342 -0.32 -3.48 -15.52
CA GLY A 342 -1.03 -4.33 -16.46
C GLY A 342 -0.19 -5.52 -16.95
N CYS A 343 -0.80 -6.38 -17.74
CA CYS A 343 -0.16 -7.59 -18.25
C CYS A 343 -0.65 -7.97 -19.65
N VAL A 344 0.08 -8.88 -20.27
CA VAL A 344 -0.36 -9.59 -21.46
C VAL A 344 -0.67 -11.03 -21.04
N GLU A 345 -1.92 -11.45 -21.21
CA GLU A 345 -2.36 -12.81 -20.89
C GLU A 345 -2.02 -13.78 -22.05
N TYR A 346 -1.88 -15.05 -21.70
CA TYR A 346 -1.59 -16.12 -22.66
C TYR A 346 -2.73 -17.13 -22.67
N LYS A 347 -3.08 -17.59 -23.88
CA LYS A 347 -4.02 -18.68 -24.07
C LYS A 347 -3.27 -19.95 -24.45
N ASN A 348 -3.70 -21.08 -23.90
CA ASN A 348 -3.17 -22.38 -24.31
C ASN A 348 -3.97 -22.88 -25.52
N GLU A 349 -3.32 -22.95 -26.68
CA GLU A 349 -3.90 -23.49 -27.89
C GLU A 349 -3.12 -24.73 -28.32
N ILE A 350 -3.72 -25.91 -28.17
CA ILE A 350 -3.16 -27.21 -28.57
C ILE A 350 -1.72 -27.41 -28.02
N GLY A 351 -1.51 -27.07 -26.73
CA GLY A 351 -0.21 -27.20 -26.05
C GLY A 351 0.80 -26.09 -26.32
N ALA A 352 0.49 -25.12 -27.19
CA ALA A 352 1.31 -23.92 -27.37
C ALA A 352 0.69 -22.70 -26.66
N LEU A 353 1.52 -21.91 -25.97
CA LEU A 353 1.10 -20.63 -25.41
C LEU A 353 1.09 -19.57 -26.51
N THR A 354 -0.10 -19.06 -26.83
CA THR A 354 -0.31 -17.99 -27.79
C THR A 354 -0.81 -16.73 -27.11
N THR A 355 -0.51 -15.58 -27.68
CA THR A 355 -1.04 -14.29 -27.22
C THR A 355 -1.36 -13.39 -28.40
N SER A 356 -2.17 -12.38 -28.16
CA SER A 356 -2.50 -11.36 -29.14
C SER A 356 -2.71 -10.00 -28.44
N PHE A 357 -2.79 -8.92 -29.21
CA PHE A 357 -3.10 -7.61 -28.65
C PHE A 357 -4.48 -7.55 -27.95
N MET A 358 -5.37 -8.48 -28.21
CA MET A 358 -6.66 -8.62 -27.52
C MET A 358 -6.52 -9.09 -26.07
N GLU A 359 -5.38 -9.69 -25.71
CA GLU A 359 -5.10 -10.22 -24.37
C GLU A 359 -4.31 -9.23 -23.50
N ILE A 360 -4.14 -7.99 -23.96
CA ILE A 360 -3.54 -6.91 -23.16
C ILE A 360 -4.58 -6.43 -22.14
N LYS A 361 -4.22 -6.46 -20.85
CA LYS A 361 -5.09 -6.07 -19.72
C LYS A 361 -4.53 -4.87 -18.99
N PRO A 362 -5.38 -3.90 -18.61
CA PRO A 362 -4.95 -2.69 -17.90
C PRO A 362 -4.65 -2.95 -16.45
N GLY A 363 -3.59 -2.32 -15.94
CA GLY A 363 -3.33 -2.19 -14.52
C GLY A 363 -3.95 -0.92 -13.92
N ALA A 364 -3.76 -0.76 -12.59
CA ALA A 364 -4.32 0.37 -11.84
C ALA A 364 -3.83 1.73 -12.36
N LEU A 365 -2.56 1.82 -12.81
CA LEU A 365 -2.01 3.04 -13.43
C LEU A 365 -2.77 3.44 -14.69
N HIS A 366 -3.13 2.48 -15.53
CA HIS A 366 -3.93 2.73 -16.73
C HIS A 366 -5.37 3.11 -16.38
N LYS A 367 -5.97 2.37 -15.42
CA LYS A 367 -7.34 2.64 -14.96
C LYS A 367 -7.48 4.01 -14.33
N ALA A 368 -6.44 4.48 -13.61
CA ALA A 368 -6.43 5.79 -12.94
C ALA A 368 -6.03 6.94 -13.86
N ASN A 369 -5.67 6.68 -15.12
CA ASN A 369 -5.16 7.70 -16.02
C ASN A 369 -6.21 8.79 -16.31
N GLY A 370 -5.83 10.05 -16.17
CA GLY A 370 -6.71 11.21 -16.15
C GLY A 370 -7.34 11.51 -14.78
N GLY A 371 -6.99 10.74 -13.72
CA GLY A 371 -7.57 10.85 -12.38
C GLY A 371 -6.55 10.62 -11.26
N TYR A 372 -6.97 9.86 -10.26
CA TYR A 372 -6.23 9.66 -9.01
C TYR A 372 -6.01 8.18 -8.72
N LEU A 373 -4.81 7.84 -8.26
CA LEU A 373 -4.44 6.49 -7.80
C LEU A 373 -4.08 6.54 -6.32
N ILE A 374 -4.81 5.80 -5.49
CA ILE A 374 -4.56 5.66 -4.06
C ILE A 374 -3.93 4.30 -3.80
N LEU A 375 -2.79 4.29 -3.11
CA LEU A 375 -2.02 3.10 -2.76
C LEU A 375 -1.64 3.11 -1.28
N ASN A 376 -1.72 1.96 -0.62
CA ASN A 376 -1.13 1.78 0.70
C ASN A 376 0.38 1.50 0.55
N VAL A 377 1.20 2.25 1.27
CA VAL A 377 2.68 2.14 1.20
C VAL A 377 3.17 0.78 1.66
N LYS A 378 2.60 0.24 2.75
CA LYS A 378 3.00 -1.07 3.27
C LYS A 378 2.75 -2.17 2.24
N ASP A 379 1.57 -2.15 1.62
CA ASP A 379 1.21 -3.14 0.60
C ASP A 379 2.07 -2.98 -0.66
N LEU A 380 2.35 -1.73 -1.06
CA LEU A 380 3.23 -1.42 -2.19
C LEU A 380 4.65 -1.92 -1.98
N LEU A 381 5.24 -1.70 -0.80
CA LEU A 381 6.60 -2.12 -0.47
C LEU A 381 6.71 -3.63 -0.19
N SER A 382 5.63 -4.27 0.22
CA SER A 382 5.59 -5.72 0.45
C SER A 382 5.56 -6.53 -0.85
N ASN A 383 5.16 -5.91 -1.96
CA ASN A 383 5.11 -6.55 -3.26
C ASN A 383 6.39 -6.29 -4.07
N PRO A 384 7.16 -7.32 -4.45
CA PRO A 384 8.39 -7.16 -5.22
C PRO A 384 8.15 -6.38 -6.53
N PHE A 385 9.09 -5.50 -6.89
CA PHE A 385 9.09 -4.68 -8.12
C PHE A 385 8.00 -3.62 -8.25
N SER A 386 7.04 -3.59 -7.35
CA SER A 386 5.89 -2.66 -7.42
C SER A 386 6.33 -1.22 -7.21
N TRP A 387 7.20 -0.99 -6.22
CA TRP A 387 7.80 0.32 -5.98
C TRP A 387 8.65 0.79 -7.16
N ASP A 388 9.49 -0.08 -7.72
CA ASP A 388 10.33 0.26 -8.89
C ASP A 388 9.49 0.54 -10.13
N CYS A 389 8.41 -0.20 -10.34
CA CYS A 389 7.45 0.05 -11.41
C CYS A 389 6.83 1.45 -11.27
N LEU A 390 6.34 1.80 -10.08
CA LEU A 390 5.73 3.09 -9.81
C LEU A 390 6.74 4.23 -10.01
N LYS A 391 7.95 4.11 -9.43
CA LYS A 391 9.02 5.10 -9.61
C LYS A 391 9.34 5.34 -11.08
N ARG A 392 9.59 4.26 -11.83
CA ARG A 392 9.91 4.33 -13.26
C ARG A 392 8.81 5.02 -14.04
N THR A 393 7.57 4.63 -13.82
CA THR A 393 6.39 5.21 -14.49
C THR A 393 6.24 6.71 -14.19
N LEU A 394 6.40 7.11 -12.93
CA LEU A 394 6.34 8.53 -12.53
C LEU A 394 7.51 9.36 -13.08
N LYS A 395 8.71 8.78 -13.20
CA LYS A 395 9.90 9.44 -13.77
C LYS A 395 9.77 9.62 -15.28
N THR A 396 9.43 8.56 -16.00
CA THR A 396 9.31 8.59 -17.46
C THR A 396 8.05 9.33 -17.92
N GLY A 397 7.00 9.35 -17.12
CA GLY A 397 5.69 9.85 -17.49
C GLY A 397 4.98 8.93 -18.49
N THR A 398 5.35 7.65 -18.55
CA THR A 398 4.74 6.65 -19.44
C THR A 398 4.53 5.33 -18.72
N ILE A 399 3.41 4.68 -19.01
CA ILE A 399 3.06 3.36 -18.47
C ILE A 399 3.43 2.32 -19.52
N SER A 400 4.37 1.43 -19.19
CA SER A 400 4.83 0.34 -20.06
C SER A 400 4.38 -1.01 -19.50
N ILE A 401 3.84 -1.87 -20.37
CA ILE A 401 3.48 -3.24 -20.01
C ILE A 401 4.64 -4.15 -20.38
N GLU A 402 5.35 -4.64 -19.37
CA GLU A 402 6.52 -5.51 -19.55
C GLU A 402 6.35 -6.82 -18.78
N SER A 403 6.94 -7.89 -19.27
CA SER A 403 6.96 -9.18 -18.59
C SER A 403 8.16 -9.26 -17.64
N ILE A 404 7.91 -9.42 -16.34
CA ILE A 404 8.95 -9.63 -15.31
C ILE A 404 9.75 -10.90 -15.63
N ASN A 405 9.10 -11.94 -16.15
CA ASN A 405 9.75 -13.22 -16.48
C ASN A 405 10.95 -13.03 -17.42
N LYS A 406 10.91 -12.04 -18.30
CA LYS A 406 12.01 -11.70 -19.18
C LYS A 406 13.23 -11.14 -18.42
N GLN A 407 13.01 -10.41 -17.33
CA GLN A 407 14.08 -9.85 -16.51
C GLN A 407 14.82 -10.93 -15.70
N TYR A 408 14.13 -12.04 -15.37
CA TYR A 408 14.71 -13.16 -14.64
C TYR A 408 15.23 -14.31 -15.50
N GLY A 409 15.30 -14.13 -16.82
CA GLY A 409 15.86 -15.15 -17.72
C GLY A 409 14.96 -16.36 -17.94
N TYR A 410 13.70 -16.33 -17.54
CA TYR A 410 12.76 -17.37 -17.91
C TYR A 410 12.46 -17.28 -19.41
N LEU A 411 12.59 -18.41 -20.13
CA LEU A 411 12.30 -18.53 -21.57
C LEU A 411 10.83 -18.22 -21.84
N VAL A 412 10.56 -17.02 -22.33
CA VAL A 412 9.24 -16.65 -22.86
C VAL A 412 9.31 -16.70 -24.37
N THR A 413 8.57 -17.61 -24.97
CA THR A 413 8.66 -17.96 -26.39
C THR A 413 8.20 -16.86 -27.35
N SER A 414 7.34 -15.93 -26.91
CA SER A 414 6.89 -14.77 -27.68
C SER A 414 6.21 -13.79 -26.74
N THR A 415 6.74 -12.57 -26.64
CA THR A 415 6.11 -11.50 -25.84
C THR A 415 5.73 -10.34 -26.72
N LEU A 416 4.50 -9.88 -26.61
CA LEU A 416 4.12 -8.58 -27.15
C LEU A 416 4.83 -7.47 -26.39
N LYS A 417 5.14 -6.41 -27.08
CA LYS A 417 5.64 -5.15 -26.53
C LYS A 417 4.67 -4.04 -26.88
N PRO A 418 3.56 -3.92 -26.14
CA PRO A 418 2.58 -2.89 -26.41
C PRO A 418 3.21 -1.50 -26.34
N GLU A 419 2.75 -0.61 -27.20
CA GLU A 419 3.20 0.80 -27.15
C GLU A 419 2.85 1.41 -25.79
N PRO A 420 3.81 2.12 -25.12
CA PRO A 420 3.57 2.77 -23.84
C PRO A 420 2.49 3.87 -23.94
N ILE A 421 1.72 4.01 -22.86
CA ILE A 421 0.70 5.05 -22.71
C ILE A 421 1.22 6.17 -21.83
N GLU A 422 1.00 7.42 -22.21
CA GLU A 422 1.35 8.59 -21.41
C GLU A 422 0.59 8.58 -20.07
N LEU A 423 1.30 8.90 -18.98
CA LEU A 423 0.74 8.99 -17.63
C LEU A 423 0.28 10.42 -17.33
N ASP A 424 -1.01 10.56 -17.02
CA ASP A 424 -1.61 11.77 -16.44
C ASP A 424 -2.39 11.39 -15.19
N THR A 425 -1.69 10.99 -14.13
CA THR A 425 -2.29 10.49 -12.89
C THR A 425 -1.62 11.13 -11.68
N LYS A 426 -2.43 11.60 -10.74
CA LYS A 426 -1.96 12.00 -9.42
C LYS A 426 -1.94 10.78 -8.51
N VAL A 427 -0.76 10.42 -8.00
CA VAL A 427 -0.59 9.30 -7.08
C VAL A 427 -0.63 9.78 -5.64
N ILE A 428 -1.40 9.08 -4.81
CA ILE A 428 -1.52 9.35 -3.38
C ILE A 428 -1.12 8.09 -2.63
N LEU A 429 -0.04 8.19 -1.87
CA LEU A 429 0.44 7.12 -1.00
C LEU A 429 -0.11 7.33 0.40
N ILE A 430 -0.70 6.29 0.99
CA ILE A 430 -1.19 6.31 2.36
C ILE A 430 -0.31 5.40 3.21
N GLY A 431 0.28 5.95 4.28
CA GLY A 431 1.18 5.23 5.17
C GLY A 431 1.29 5.87 6.55
N ASP A 432 2.17 5.35 7.39
CA ASP A 432 2.54 5.98 8.65
C ASP A 432 3.81 6.82 8.49
N ASN A 433 4.16 7.55 9.55
CA ASN A 433 5.34 8.42 9.58
C ASN A 433 6.65 7.61 9.55
N TYR A 434 6.62 6.35 9.98
CA TYR A 434 7.78 5.46 9.95
C TYR A 434 8.20 5.14 8.52
N PHE A 435 7.25 4.68 7.68
CA PHE A 435 7.52 4.43 6.27
C PHE A 435 7.89 5.70 5.51
N TYR A 436 7.27 6.85 5.83
CA TYR A 436 7.67 8.13 5.25
C TYR A 436 9.15 8.42 5.53
N SER A 437 9.56 8.30 6.80
CA SER A 437 10.93 8.58 7.23
C SER A 437 11.95 7.67 6.56
N ILE A 438 11.63 6.37 6.43
CA ILE A 438 12.49 5.40 5.72
C ILE A 438 12.62 5.77 4.24
N LEU A 439 11.50 5.99 3.55
CA LEU A 439 11.52 6.36 2.14
C LEU A 439 12.23 7.69 1.91
N TYR A 440 12.00 8.67 2.78
CA TYR A 440 12.67 9.98 2.69
C TYR A 440 14.18 9.89 2.92
N ALA A 441 14.65 9.03 3.83
CA ALA A 441 16.06 8.87 4.14
C ALA A 441 16.81 8.04 3.09
N HIS A 442 16.20 6.96 2.58
CA HIS A 442 16.89 5.95 1.78
C HIS A 442 16.56 5.96 0.29
N GLU A 443 15.46 6.64 -0.12
CA GLU A 443 15.00 6.69 -1.51
C GLU A 443 15.10 8.11 -2.07
N GLU A 444 16.12 8.41 -2.85
CA GLU A 444 16.32 9.74 -3.45
C GLU A 444 15.16 10.14 -4.35
N ASP A 445 14.64 9.20 -5.12
CA ASP A 445 13.52 9.41 -6.04
C ASP A 445 12.25 9.79 -5.32
N PHE A 446 12.03 9.26 -4.13
CA PHE A 446 10.83 9.56 -3.33
C PHE A 446 10.69 11.07 -3.07
N ARG A 447 11.78 11.75 -2.68
CA ARG A 447 11.79 13.20 -2.41
C ARG A 447 11.39 14.02 -3.62
N ASN A 448 11.74 13.55 -4.83
CA ASN A 448 11.45 14.24 -6.09
C ASN A 448 10.04 13.95 -6.59
N LEU A 449 9.50 12.78 -6.29
CA LEU A 449 8.21 12.30 -6.78
C LEU A 449 7.04 12.58 -5.83
N PHE A 450 7.29 12.68 -4.50
CA PHE A 450 6.29 12.91 -3.45
C PHE A 450 6.66 14.13 -2.62
N LYS A 451 6.44 15.31 -3.17
CA LYS A 451 6.82 16.60 -2.55
C LYS A 451 5.84 17.08 -1.50
N ILE A 452 4.65 16.51 -1.44
CA ILE A 452 3.61 16.89 -0.50
C ILE A 452 3.46 15.80 0.56
N MET A 453 3.68 16.18 1.82
CA MET A 453 3.33 15.38 2.98
C MET A 453 2.09 15.96 3.64
N ALA A 454 1.04 15.18 3.75
CA ALA A 454 -0.14 15.50 4.53
C ALA A 454 -0.09 14.66 5.82
N ASP A 455 0.35 15.29 6.90
CA ASP A 455 0.56 14.63 8.19
C ASP A 455 -0.68 14.78 9.06
N PHE A 456 -1.32 13.66 9.37
CA PHE A 456 -2.48 13.57 10.22
C PHE A 456 -2.03 13.32 11.67
N ASP A 457 -2.45 14.20 12.57
CA ASP A 457 -2.18 14.07 13.98
C ASP A 457 -3.06 12.99 14.64
N ILE A 458 -2.56 12.41 15.72
CA ILE A 458 -3.31 11.45 16.55
C ILE A 458 -4.19 12.14 17.59
N GLU A 459 -4.04 13.46 17.74
CA GLU A 459 -4.75 14.29 18.69
C GLU A 459 -5.32 15.52 18.02
N ILE A 460 -6.40 16.05 18.56
CA ILE A 460 -7.01 17.32 18.15
C ILE A 460 -7.28 18.19 19.37
N ASP A 461 -7.28 19.51 19.19
CA ASP A 461 -7.56 20.44 20.26
C ASP A 461 -9.00 20.26 20.79
N LYS A 462 -9.16 20.20 22.12
CA LYS A 462 -10.44 20.13 22.79
C LYS A 462 -11.03 21.54 22.93
N ASN A 463 -11.67 22.01 21.89
CA ASN A 463 -12.42 23.26 21.87
C ASN A 463 -13.90 22.99 21.52
N GLU A 464 -14.77 23.97 21.72
CA GLU A 464 -16.21 23.85 21.50
C GLU A 464 -16.52 23.38 20.07
N GLU A 465 -15.78 23.87 19.06
CA GLU A 465 -15.97 23.47 17.65
C GLU A 465 -15.68 21.99 17.42
N ASN A 466 -14.55 21.49 17.91
CA ASN A 466 -14.17 20.08 17.74
C ASN A 466 -15.02 19.14 18.58
N ILE A 467 -15.47 19.59 19.76
CA ILE A 467 -16.43 18.87 20.60
C ILE A 467 -17.77 18.70 19.84
N TYR A 468 -18.30 19.81 19.30
CA TYR A 468 -19.52 19.76 18.52
C TYR A 468 -19.40 18.90 17.26
N LYS A 469 -18.30 19.04 16.52
CA LYS A 469 -18.01 18.19 15.36
C LYS A 469 -17.90 16.70 15.74
N THR A 470 -17.41 16.38 16.93
CA THR A 470 -17.42 15.00 17.43
C THR A 470 -18.83 14.48 17.66
N ALA A 471 -19.71 15.30 18.24
CA ALA A 471 -21.14 14.96 18.36
C ALA A 471 -21.82 14.79 16.99
N GLN A 472 -21.48 15.62 16.00
CA GLN A 472 -21.95 15.48 14.60
C GLN A 472 -21.44 14.19 13.94
N LEU A 473 -20.20 13.77 14.22
CA LEU A 473 -19.65 12.50 13.75
C LEU A 473 -20.42 11.31 14.34
N ILE A 474 -20.77 11.38 15.64
CA ILE A 474 -21.58 10.36 16.31
C ILE A 474 -22.94 10.28 15.62
N ALA A 475 -23.63 11.44 15.43
CA ALA A 475 -24.90 11.51 14.72
C ALA A 475 -24.82 10.89 13.30
N ASN A 476 -23.78 11.26 12.53
CA ASN A 476 -23.54 10.69 11.20
C ASN A 476 -23.41 9.16 11.23
N LYS A 477 -22.72 8.62 12.22
CA LYS A 477 -22.56 7.16 12.35
C LYS A 477 -23.85 6.46 12.75
N CYS A 478 -24.65 7.08 13.61
CA CYS A 478 -25.97 6.54 13.93
C CYS A 478 -26.86 6.41 12.67
N GLU A 479 -26.87 7.44 11.80
CA GLU A 479 -27.63 7.40 10.56
C GLU A 479 -27.07 6.41 9.53
N GLU A 480 -25.73 6.43 9.29
CA GLU A 480 -25.08 5.56 8.29
C GLU A 480 -25.25 4.07 8.61
N GLU A 481 -25.20 3.69 9.89
CA GLU A 481 -25.15 2.30 10.33
C GLU A 481 -26.52 1.84 10.94
N ASN A 482 -27.53 2.72 10.93
CA ASN A 482 -28.85 2.49 11.56
C ASN A 482 -28.76 2.12 13.05
N LEU A 483 -27.90 2.82 13.81
CA LEU A 483 -27.76 2.65 15.25
C LEU A 483 -28.74 3.55 16.00
N LYS A 484 -29.00 3.25 17.29
CA LYS A 484 -29.74 4.16 18.18
C LYS A 484 -28.97 5.45 18.39
N HIS A 485 -29.71 6.57 18.49
CA HIS A 485 -29.13 7.86 18.81
C HIS A 485 -28.72 7.94 20.29
N PHE A 486 -27.74 8.79 20.59
CA PHE A 486 -27.13 8.96 21.91
C PHE A 486 -27.74 10.16 22.63
N THR A 487 -27.97 10.05 23.94
CA THR A 487 -28.29 11.20 24.76
C THR A 487 -27.10 12.13 24.93
N LYS A 488 -27.33 13.39 25.36
CA LYS A 488 -26.27 14.37 25.61
C LYS A 488 -25.23 13.84 26.60
N GLU A 489 -25.67 13.22 27.68
CA GLU A 489 -24.82 12.64 28.73
C GLU A 489 -23.98 11.46 28.18
N ALA A 490 -24.57 10.67 27.29
CA ALA A 490 -23.84 9.59 26.61
C ALA A 490 -22.72 10.13 25.69
N VAL A 491 -23.02 11.20 24.93
CA VAL A 491 -22.02 11.90 24.10
C VAL A 491 -20.92 12.50 24.97
N GLU A 492 -21.29 13.09 26.11
CA GLU A 492 -20.31 13.63 27.07
C GLU A 492 -19.35 12.55 27.57
N LYS A 493 -19.86 11.36 27.87
CA LYS A 493 -19.05 10.22 28.30
C LYS A 493 -18.12 9.72 27.20
N LEU A 494 -18.54 9.76 25.93
CA LEU A 494 -17.67 9.46 24.78
C LEU A 494 -16.57 10.52 24.61
N ILE A 495 -16.84 11.80 24.87
CA ILE A 495 -15.86 12.88 24.85
C ILE A 495 -14.86 12.73 26.00
N GLU A 496 -15.32 12.35 27.20
CA GLU A 496 -14.44 12.00 28.31
C GLU A 496 -13.49 10.84 27.94
N TYR A 497 -14.05 9.78 27.33
CA TYR A 497 -13.26 8.65 26.85
C TYR A 497 -12.26 9.07 25.78
N SER A 498 -12.67 9.92 24.83
CA SER A 498 -11.79 10.50 23.82
C SER A 498 -10.62 11.29 24.45
N THR A 499 -10.93 12.11 25.47
CA THR A 499 -9.94 12.89 26.22
C THR A 499 -9.00 11.95 27.00
N ARG A 500 -9.51 10.89 27.61
CA ARG A 500 -8.70 9.89 28.30
C ARG A 500 -7.72 9.17 27.38
N VAL A 501 -8.16 8.84 26.16
CA VAL A 501 -7.32 8.17 25.14
C VAL A 501 -6.21 9.08 24.62
N SER A 502 -6.39 10.43 24.69
CA SER A 502 -5.36 11.41 24.33
C SER A 502 -4.37 11.72 25.46
N ASP A 503 -4.62 11.22 26.68
CA ASP A 503 -3.82 11.46 27.90
C ASP A 503 -3.59 12.96 28.20
N SER A 504 -4.54 13.82 27.81
CA SER A 504 -4.48 15.28 28.02
C SER A 504 -5.88 15.88 28.14
N LYS A 505 -6.09 16.75 29.17
CA LYS A 505 -7.38 17.45 29.35
C LYS A 505 -7.76 18.39 28.23
N ASP A 506 -6.77 18.89 27.49
CA ASP A 506 -6.94 19.89 26.45
C ASP A 506 -7.01 19.29 25.05
N LYS A 507 -6.97 17.95 24.95
CA LYS A 507 -6.98 17.23 23.68
C LYS A 507 -8.09 16.19 23.62
N LEU A 508 -8.52 15.87 22.40
CA LEU A 508 -9.34 14.72 22.04
C LEU A 508 -8.52 13.79 21.14
N THR A 509 -8.79 12.50 21.20
CA THR A 509 -8.15 11.57 20.27
C THR A 509 -8.68 11.74 18.85
N ALA A 510 -7.78 11.79 17.87
CA ALA A 510 -8.12 11.68 16.46
C ALA A 510 -8.25 10.22 15.99
N ARG A 511 -7.98 9.24 16.85
CA ARG A 511 -8.18 7.82 16.56
C ARG A 511 -9.67 7.47 16.68
N PHE A 512 -10.44 7.97 15.72
CA PHE A 512 -11.90 7.84 15.74
C PHE A 512 -12.39 6.38 15.78
N ASN A 513 -11.61 5.43 15.25
CA ASN A 513 -11.95 4.01 15.38
C ASN A 513 -12.13 3.58 16.84
N LYS A 514 -11.36 4.12 17.79
CA LYS A 514 -11.50 3.79 19.21
C LYS A 514 -12.83 4.30 19.79
N ILE A 515 -13.31 5.44 19.30
CA ILE A 515 -14.62 6.00 19.70
C ILE A 515 -15.73 5.20 19.04
N LEU A 516 -15.57 4.88 17.73
CA LEU A 516 -16.55 4.08 16.98
C LEU A 516 -16.74 2.69 17.59
N ASP A 517 -15.67 2.04 18.06
CA ASP A 517 -15.79 0.77 18.77
C ASP A 517 -16.72 0.87 19.99
N ILE A 518 -16.60 1.94 20.79
CA ILE A 518 -17.46 2.15 21.97
C ILE A 518 -18.90 2.46 21.55
N ILE A 519 -19.12 3.20 20.46
CA ILE A 519 -20.44 3.48 19.91
C ILE A 519 -21.15 2.18 19.54
N TYR A 520 -20.47 1.31 18.76
CA TYR A 520 -21.03 0.01 18.34
C TYR A 520 -21.30 -0.91 19.53
N GLU A 521 -20.37 -0.95 20.49
CA GLU A 521 -20.52 -1.78 21.68
C GLU A 521 -21.64 -1.27 22.59
N ALA A 522 -21.80 0.05 22.74
CA ALA A 522 -22.87 0.64 23.53
C ALA A 522 -24.27 0.35 22.92
N ASP A 523 -24.37 0.42 21.60
CA ASP A 523 -25.62 0.05 20.89
C ASP A 523 -25.93 -1.44 21.07
N ALA A 524 -24.92 -2.32 20.91
CA ALA A 524 -25.09 -3.76 21.02
C ALA A 524 -25.49 -4.26 22.43
N ILE A 525 -25.09 -3.56 23.49
CA ILE A 525 -25.42 -3.93 24.89
C ILE A 525 -26.62 -3.20 25.44
N SER A 526 -27.14 -2.17 24.76
CA SER A 526 -28.30 -1.43 25.20
C SER A 526 -29.57 -2.28 25.11
N ASP A 527 -30.58 -2.03 25.97
CA ASP A 527 -31.86 -2.72 25.90
C ASP A 527 -32.55 -2.43 24.54
N GLU A 528 -33.06 -3.49 23.87
CA GLU A 528 -33.73 -3.36 22.56
C GLU A 528 -34.92 -2.38 22.59
N ASN A 529 -35.62 -2.26 23.71
CA ASN A 529 -36.78 -1.40 23.90
C ASN A 529 -36.41 0.07 24.25
N GLN A 530 -35.15 0.33 24.51
CA GLN A 530 -34.67 1.67 24.87
C GLN A 530 -34.50 2.52 23.59
N PRO A 531 -35.08 3.73 23.52
CA PRO A 531 -35.03 4.55 22.31
C PRO A 531 -33.67 5.19 22.03
N TYR A 532 -32.90 5.47 23.07
CA TYR A 532 -31.64 6.18 22.99
C TYR A 532 -30.55 5.50 23.85
N ILE A 533 -29.33 5.59 23.43
CA ILE A 533 -28.14 5.16 24.20
C ILE A 533 -27.89 6.17 25.32
N THR A 534 -27.76 5.68 26.56
CA THR A 534 -27.52 6.50 27.74
C THR A 534 -26.05 6.49 28.17
N GLU A 535 -25.69 7.36 29.12
CA GLU A 535 -24.37 7.36 29.79
C GLU A 535 -24.04 5.98 30.39
N VAL A 536 -25.02 5.30 30.96
CA VAL A 536 -24.84 3.97 31.57
C VAL A 536 -24.42 2.94 30.52
N ASP A 537 -25.02 2.97 29.33
CA ASP A 537 -24.67 2.05 28.24
C ASP A 537 -23.25 2.28 27.75
N VAL A 538 -22.85 3.55 27.57
CA VAL A 538 -21.46 3.91 27.19
C VAL A 538 -20.47 3.46 28.24
N LYS A 539 -20.78 3.68 29.53
CA LYS A 539 -19.92 3.22 30.62
C LYS A 539 -19.79 1.70 30.65
N ASN A 540 -20.90 0.98 30.50
CA ASN A 540 -20.90 -0.46 30.43
C ASN A 540 -20.09 -0.99 29.23
N ALA A 541 -20.14 -0.32 28.06
CA ALA A 541 -19.33 -0.65 26.91
C ALA A 541 -17.83 -0.51 27.22
N ILE A 542 -17.41 0.61 27.82
CA ILE A 542 -16.04 0.84 28.22
C ILE A 542 -15.57 -0.23 29.23
N ASP A 543 -16.39 -0.55 30.23
CA ASP A 543 -16.08 -1.56 31.24
C ASP A 543 -15.97 -2.97 30.65
N GLN A 544 -16.87 -3.33 29.75
CA GLN A 544 -16.83 -4.59 29.02
C GLN A 544 -15.58 -4.71 28.12
N LYS A 545 -15.21 -3.63 27.42
CA LYS A 545 -13.99 -3.56 26.64
C LYS A 545 -12.75 -3.77 27.53
N LYS A 546 -12.72 -3.11 28.69
CA LYS A 546 -11.68 -3.30 29.69
C LYS A 546 -11.64 -4.76 30.16
N TYR A 547 -12.78 -5.36 30.53
CA TYR A 547 -12.86 -6.73 31.05
C TYR A 547 -12.33 -7.77 30.05
N ARG A 548 -12.54 -7.56 28.75
CA ARG A 548 -11.98 -8.45 27.70
C ARG A 548 -10.47 -8.35 27.56
N SER A 549 -9.85 -7.27 28.03
CA SER A 549 -8.43 -6.97 27.80
C SER A 549 -7.57 -7.02 29.07
N ASN A 550 -8.15 -6.95 30.26
CA ASN A 550 -7.43 -6.73 31.53
C ASN A 550 -7.03 -8.02 32.27
N LYS A 551 -7.15 -9.19 31.65
CA LYS A 551 -6.84 -10.49 32.30
C LYS A 551 -5.48 -10.51 33.02
N TYR A 552 -4.47 -9.87 32.43
CA TYR A 552 -3.13 -9.83 33.00
C TYR A 552 -3.08 -8.93 34.24
N GLU A 553 -3.77 -7.79 34.22
CA GLU A 553 -3.94 -6.91 35.39
C GLU A 553 -4.63 -7.66 36.55
N GLU A 554 -5.71 -8.39 36.26
CA GLU A 554 -6.42 -9.18 37.27
C GLU A 554 -5.53 -10.22 37.92
N LYS A 555 -4.71 -10.93 37.10
CA LYS A 555 -3.76 -11.93 37.63
C LYS A 555 -2.70 -11.31 38.53
N LEU A 556 -2.19 -10.11 38.22
CA LEU A 556 -1.27 -9.40 39.07
C LEU A 556 -1.95 -8.96 40.37
N ASN A 557 -3.19 -8.49 40.30
CA ASN A 557 -3.98 -8.11 41.45
C ASN A 557 -4.25 -9.30 42.40
N GLU A 558 -4.50 -10.51 41.86
CA GLU A 558 -4.54 -11.76 42.63
C GLU A 558 -3.21 -11.99 43.39
N MET A 559 -2.07 -11.83 42.71
CA MET A 559 -0.73 -12.01 43.30
C MET A 559 -0.42 -10.98 44.41
N PHE A 560 -0.95 -9.76 44.33
CA PHE A 560 -0.87 -8.76 45.41
C PHE A 560 -1.78 -9.17 46.58
N LYS A 561 -2.93 -9.75 46.33
CA LYS A 561 -3.89 -10.18 47.31
C LYS A 561 -3.39 -11.37 48.14
N ASP A 562 -2.83 -12.37 47.47
CA ASP A 562 -2.31 -13.58 48.13
C ASP A 562 -0.90 -13.42 48.72
N GLY A 563 -0.24 -12.27 48.46
CA GLY A 563 1.10 -11.98 48.99
C GLY A 563 2.25 -12.58 48.18
N THR A 564 2.00 -13.15 47.02
CA THR A 564 3.04 -13.60 46.09
C THR A 564 3.90 -12.42 45.62
N LEU A 565 3.26 -11.27 45.28
CA LEU A 565 3.94 -10.01 45.07
C LEU A 565 3.92 -9.16 46.34
N LEU A 566 5.12 -8.85 46.79
CA LEU A 566 5.33 -8.13 48.07
C LEU A 566 5.27 -6.62 47.86
N ILE A 567 4.29 -5.96 48.49
CA ILE A 567 4.19 -4.52 48.52
C ILE A 567 3.69 -4.08 49.89
N ASP A 568 4.27 -3.02 50.42
CA ASP A 568 3.84 -2.44 51.67
C ASP A 568 3.04 -1.15 51.41
N ILE A 569 1.83 -1.07 51.92
CA ILE A 569 0.92 0.09 51.72
C ILE A 569 0.70 0.86 53.02
N ASP A 570 1.44 0.54 54.08
CA ASP A 570 1.38 1.19 55.40
C ASP A 570 2.73 1.14 56.10
N GLY A 571 2.89 1.91 57.13
CA GLY A 571 4.12 2.01 57.93
C GLY A 571 5.24 2.78 57.23
N GLU A 572 6.45 2.66 57.82
CA GLU A 572 7.65 3.39 57.39
C GLU A 572 8.86 2.46 57.35
N LYS A 573 9.72 2.60 56.32
CA LYS A 573 10.94 1.79 56.16
C LYS A 573 12.10 2.61 55.64
N VAL A 574 13.33 2.24 56.01
CA VAL A 574 14.56 2.86 55.52
C VAL A 574 14.98 2.22 54.21
N GLY A 575 15.33 3.04 53.20
CA GLY A 575 15.83 2.58 51.94
C GLY A 575 14.84 1.79 51.09
N GLN A 576 13.54 1.89 51.35
CA GLN A 576 12.49 1.21 50.60
C GLN A 576 11.36 2.18 50.26
N ILE A 577 10.83 2.07 49.00
CA ILE A 577 9.77 2.93 48.49
C ILE A 577 8.95 2.18 47.44
N ASN A 578 7.71 2.59 47.22
CA ASN A 578 6.86 2.08 46.13
C ASN A 578 7.00 2.98 44.91
N GLY A 579 7.53 2.42 43.81
CA GLY A 579 7.58 3.04 42.51
C GLY A 579 6.42 2.58 41.62
N LEU A 580 6.09 3.36 40.60
CA LEU A 580 4.96 3.10 39.67
C LEU A 580 5.45 2.93 38.26
N ALA A 581 5.11 1.81 37.67
CA ALA A 581 5.35 1.49 36.25
C ALA A 581 4.04 1.34 35.48
N VAL A 582 4.08 1.47 34.14
CA VAL A 582 2.97 1.14 33.23
C VAL A 582 3.34 -0.14 32.49
N MET A 583 2.40 -1.06 32.41
CA MET A 583 2.50 -2.27 31.63
C MET A 583 1.48 -2.23 30.48
N GLY A 584 1.92 -2.58 29.25
CA GLY A 584 1.06 -2.64 28.08
C GLY A 584 0.90 -4.07 27.56
N THR A 585 -0.32 -4.46 27.23
CA THR A 585 -0.65 -5.74 26.58
C THR A 585 -1.31 -5.49 25.23
N GLY A 586 -0.61 -4.77 24.34
CA GLY A 586 -1.17 -4.35 23.04
C GLY A 586 -2.01 -3.08 23.15
N GLU A 587 -3.33 -3.17 23.10
CA GLU A 587 -4.21 -1.99 23.18
C GLU A 587 -4.58 -1.56 24.60
N TYR A 588 -4.30 -2.40 25.60
CA TYR A 588 -4.61 -2.13 26.99
C TYR A 588 -3.35 -1.86 27.80
N SER A 589 -3.37 -0.78 28.59
CA SER A 589 -2.30 -0.40 29.51
C SER A 589 -2.84 -0.22 30.92
N PHE A 590 -2.08 -0.60 31.92
CA PHE A 590 -2.43 -0.47 33.32
C PHE A 590 -1.20 -0.21 34.18
N GLY A 591 -1.41 0.34 35.39
CA GLY A 591 -0.36 0.64 36.35
C GLY A 591 0.02 -0.54 37.20
N LYS A 592 1.33 -0.74 37.42
CA LYS A 592 1.88 -1.74 38.33
C LYS A 592 2.75 -1.05 39.37
N PRO A 593 2.38 -1.07 40.67
CA PRO A 593 3.30 -0.67 41.71
C PRO A 593 4.41 -1.70 41.89
N SER A 594 5.62 -1.23 42.17
CA SER A 594 6.79 -2.07 42.38
C SER A 594 7.58 -1.56 43.57
N LYS A 595 8.06 -2.49 44.39
CA LYS A 595 8.94 -2.14 45.54
C LYS A 595 10.33 -1.85 45.01
N ILE A 596 10.88 -0.69 45.34
CA ILE A 596 12.26 -0.29 45.04
C ILE A 596 13.03 -0.24 46.36
N THR A 597 14.20 -0.84 46.39
CA THR A 597 15.07 -0.85 47.57
C THR A 597 16.44 -0.32 47.22
N ALA A 598 17.02 0.41 48.20
CA ALA A 598 18.39 0.91 48.18
C ALA A 598 19.13 0.47 49.41
N SER A 599 20.28 -0.15 49.25
CA SER A 599 21.16 -0.58 50.35
C SER A 599 22.51 0.11 50.23
N THR A 600 22.85 0.92 51.25
CA THR A 600 24.08 1.74 51.29
C THR A 600 25.07 1.19 52.32
N TYR A 601 26.33 1.05 51.92
CA TYR A 601 27.41 0.62 52.75
C TYR A 601 28.72 1.37 52.39
N ASN A 602 29.74 1.25 53.26
CA ASN A 602 31.05 1.83 53.00
C ASN A 602 31.68 1.26 51.73
N GLY A 603 32.14 2.09 50.78
CA GLY A 603 32.68 1.66 49.49
C GLY A 603 32.97 2.82 48.57
N ARG A 604 33.45 2.52 47.34
CA ARG A 604 33.88 3.54 46.37
C ARG A 604 33.18 3.43 45.00
N ARG A 605 32.25 2.49 44.89
CA ARG A 605 31.62 2.22 43.57
C ARG A 605 30.49 3.18 43.21
N GLY A 606 30.07 4.05 44.17
CA GLY A 606 28.92 4.95 43.98
C GLY A 606 27.60 4.17 43.83
N VAL A 607 26.70 4.62 42.96
CA VAL A 607 25.42 3.98 42.76
C VAL A 607 25.56 2.79 41.77
N ILE A 608 25.12 1.62 42.20
CA ILE A 608 25.08 0.38 41.41
C ILE A 608 23.62 0.07 41.14
N ASN A 609 23.23 0.09 39.87
CA ASN A 609 21.91 -0.39 39.44
C ASN A 609 22.02 -1.89 39.13
N ILE A 610 21.30 -2.71 39.88
CA ILE A 610 21.34 -4.18 39.73
C ILE A 610 20.78 -4.61 38.37
N GLU A 611 19.69 -4.02 37.89
CA GLU A 611 19.07 -4.30 36.60
C GLU A 611 20.06 -4.04 35.45
N ARG A 612 20.87 -3.01 35.54
CA ARG A 612 21.91 -2.73 34.53
C ARG A 612 23.02 -3.77 34.56
N GLU A 613 23.51 -4.13 35.74
CA GLU A 613 24.57 -5.16 35.86
C GLU A 613 24.16 -6.51 35.26
N ILE A 614 22.89 -6.87 35.32
CA ILE A 614 22.35 -8.13 34.79
C ILE A 614 21.68 -7.94 33.40
N LYS A 615 21.82 -6.77 32.75
CA LYS A 615 21.27 -6.44 31.42
C LYS A 615 19.75 -6.55 31.33
N GLN A 616 19.07 -6.19 32.38
CA GLN A 616 17.61 -6.07 32.45
C GLN A 616 17.13 -4.60 32.46
N SER A 617 18.02 -3.63 32.23
CA SER A 617 17.65 -2.22 32.09
C SER A 617 17.77 -1.76 30.64
N GLY A 618 16.84 -0.89 30.22
CA GLY A 618 16.90 -0.18 28.96
C GLY A 618 17.76 1.08 29.03
N SER A 619 18.15 1.62 27.90
CA SER A 619 19.05 2.77 27.78
C SER A 619 18.50 4.05 28.42
N ILE A 620 17.17 4.23 28.44
CA ILE A 620 16.51 5.40 29.05
C ILE A 620 16.58 5.32 30.56
N HIS A 621 16.36 4.13 31.13
CA HIS A 621 16.51 3.89 32.56
C HIS A 621 17.96 4.09 33.02
N ASP A 622 18.95 3.53 32.28
CA ASP A 622 20.38 3.75 32.57
C ASP A 622 20.76 5.23 32.59
N LYS A 623 20.22 6.03 31.67
CA LYS A 623 20.37 7.48 31.65
C LYS A 623 19.79 8.11 32.92
N GLY A 624 18.62 7.68 33.36
CA GLY A 624 18.00 8.14 34.62
C GLY A 624 18.91 7.92 35.84
N VAL A 625 19.47 6.70 35.95
CA VAL A 625 20.41 6.36 37.04
C VAL A 625 21.70 7.19 37.00
N LEU A 626 22.23 7.49 35.83
CA LEU A 626 23.38 8.39 35.69
C LEU A 626 23.04 9.83 36.10
N ILE A 627 21.84 10.30 35.79
CA ILE A 627 21.35 11.63 36.20
C ILE A 627 21.24 11.74 37.71
N LEU A 628 20.56 10.77 38.37
CA LEU A 628 20.44 10.80 39.85
C LEU A 628 21.79 10.68 40.55
N SER A 629 22.74 9.91 39.97
CA SER A 629 24.12 9.86 40.50
C SER A 629 24.83 11.20 40.36
N GLY A 630 24.58 11.94 39.26
CA GLY A 630 25.06 13.29 39.05
C GLY A 630 24.51 14.29 40.08
N TYR A 631 23.21 14.17 40.38
CA TYR A 631 22.56 14.98 41.44
C TYR A 631 23.19 14.73 42.82
N LEU A 632 23.35 13.46 43.23
CA LEU A 632 24.01 13.09 44.52
C LEU A 632 25.42 13.64 44.60
N GLY A 633 26.22 13.49 43.54
CA GLY A 633 27.57 14.04 43.46
C GLY A 633 27.61 15.56 43.57
N SER A 634 26.69 16.24 42.89
CA SER A 634 26.61 17.70 42.90
C SER A 634 26.12 18.28 44.22
N ARG A 635 25.27 17.56 44.99
CA ARG A 635 24.72 18.02 46.26
C ARG A 635 25.65 17.67 47.43
N TYR A 636 26.13 16.42 47.49
CA TYR A 636 26.82 15.89 48.67
C TYR A 636 28.30 15.55 48.45
N GLY A 637 28.78 15.63 47.22
CA GLY A 637 30.14 15.21 46.81
C GLY A 637 31.09 16.32 46.37
N LYS A 638 30.69 17.61 46.48
CA LYS A 638 31.50 18.76 45.99
C LYS A 638 32.83 18.95 46.71
N GLU A 639 32.82 18.86 48.03
CA GLU A 639 34.00 19.12 48.85
C GLU A 639 34.78 17.86 49.18
N LYS A 640 34.12 16.74 49.30
CA LYS A 640 34.67 15.43 49.64
C LYS A 640 34.00 14.31 48.84
N PRO A 641 34.74 13.24 48.45
CA PRO A 641 34.14 12.11 47.77
C PRO A 641 33.05 11.44 48.60
N LEU A 642 32.04 10.83 47.97
CA LEU A 642 30.90 10.23 48.67
C LEU A 642 31.30 9.04 49.55
N SER A 643 32.32 8.27 49.16
CA SER A 643 32.87 7.09 49.87
C SER A 643 31.80 6.06 50.25
N ILE A 644 30.83 5.85 49.35
CA ILE A 644 29.74 4.89 49.51
C ILE A 644 29.62 3.95 48.30
N THR A 645 29.05 2.80 48.54
CA THR A 645 28.48 1.96 47.51
C THR A 645 26.99 1.79 47.87
N THR A 646 26.10 2.17 46.93
CA THR A 646 24.67 2.04 47.12
C THR A 646 24.14 1.18 45.99
N SER A 647 23.62 -0.02 46.28
CA SER A 647 22.90 -0.84 45.33
C SER A 647 21.43 -0.49 45.31
N ILE A 648 20.84 -0.43 44.12
CA ILE A 648 19.42 -0.15 43.96
C ILE A 648 18.82 -1.22 43.05
N THR A 649 17.57 -1.64 43.34
CA THR A 649 16.85 -2.65 42.60
C THR A 649 15.35 -2.50 42.70
N PHE A 650 14.65 -3.00 41.65
CA PHE A 650 13.22 -3.21 41.64
C PHE A 650 12.93 -4.63 42.09
N GLU A 651 12.46 -4.79 43.32
CA GLU A 651 12.18 -6.11 43.88
C GLU A 651 11.12 -6.89 43.08
N GLN A 652 11.35 -8.17 42.86
CA GLN A 652 10.47 -9.07 42.15
C GLN A 652 10.11 -8.58 40.72
N ASN A 653 11.05 -7.88 40.08
CA ASN A 653 10.89 -7.51 38.67
C ASN A 653 11.82 -8.34 37.78
N TYR A 654 11.26 -9.21 36.96
CA TYR A 654 11.99 -10.15 36.08
C TYR A 654 11.86 -9.83 34.61
N ASN A 655 11.04 -8.85 34.24
CA ASN A 655 10.74 -8.50 32.84
C ASN A 655 11.55 -7.30 32.30
N GLY A 656 12.51 -6.81 33.11
CA GLY A 656 13.28 -5.61 32.78
C GLY A 656 12.56 -4.30 33.10
N VAL A 657 13.33 -3.21 33.09
CA VAL A 657 12.86 -1.84 33.31
C VAL A 657 13.39 -0.96 32.19
N ASP A 658 12.57 -0.10 31.63
CA ASP A 658 12.98 1.00 30.74
C ASP A 658 12.18 2.26 31.07
N GLY A 659 12.74 3.44 30.71
CA GLY A 659 12.18 4.73 31.07
C GLY A 659 12.82 5.32 32.33
N ASP A 660 12.84 6.64 32.38
CA ASP A 660 13.46 7.43 33.50
C ASP A 660 12.43 7.84 34.57
N SER A 661 11.17 7.48 34.45
CA SER A 661 10.07 7.91 35.33
C SER A 661 10.14 7.42 36.77
N ALA A 662 11.05 6.51 37.07
CA ALA A 662 11.33 6.05 38.43
C ALA A 662 12.56 6.72 39.07
N SER A 663 13.31 7.57 38.34
CA SER A 663 14.59 8.10 38.82
C SER A 663 14.47 8.98 40.10
N SER A 664 13.37 9.71 40.27
CA SER A 664 13.09 10.41 41.55
C SER A 664 12.80 9.42 42.66
N THR A 665 12.06 8.35 42.39
CA THR A 665 11.72 7.32 43.37
C THR A 665 12.98 6.61 43.88
N GLU A 666 13.85 6.20 42.93
CA GLU A 666 15.16 5.62 43.24
C GLU A 666 16.04 6.55 44.08
N LEU A 667 16.05 7.84 43.74
CA LEU A 667 16.81 8.85 44.47
C LEU A 667 16.32 9.02 45.92
N TYR A 668 15.01 9.00 46.16
CA TYR A 668 14.44 9.02 47.50
C TYR A 668 14.86 7.79 48.32
N ALA A 669 14.82 6.59 47.75
CA ALA A 669 15.29 5.38 48.41
C ALA A 669 16.79 5.47 48.80
N ILE A 670 17.63 5.99 47.91
CA ILE A 670 19.07 6.19 48.13
C ILE A 670 19.30 7.18 49.25
N ILE A 671 18.68 8.35 49.21
CA ILE A 671 18.84 9.39 50.27
C ILE A 671 18.36 8.84 51.62
N SER A 672 17.21 8.16 51.65
CA SER A 672 16.71 7.48 52.85
C SER A 672 17.73 6.48 53.41
N SER A 673 18.33 5.65 52.54
CA SER A 673 19.35 4.67 52.92
C SER A 673 20.63 5.32 53.43
N ILE A 674 21.13 6.40 52.82
CA ILE A 674 22.32 7.14 53.24
C ILE A 674 22.06 7.83 54.58
N ALA A 675 20.94 8.52 54.70
CA ALA A 675 20.57 9.27 55.94
C ALA A 675 20.12 8.37 57.08
N ASN A 676 19.81 7.11 56.81
CA ASN A 676 19.15 6.16 57.71
C ASN A 676 17.83 6.72 58.27
N ILE A 677 17.00 7.33 57.39
CA ILE A 677 15.70 7.91 57.72
C ILE A 677 14.62 7.06 57.09
N SER A 678 13.61 6.67 57.85
CA SER A 678 12.44 5.97 57.32
C SER A 678 11.60 6.86 56.40
N ILE A 679 11.03 6.28 55.39
CA ILE A 679 10.10 6.91 54.46
C ILE A 679 8.76 6.14 54.41
N LYS A 680 7.70 6.89 54.21
CA LYS A 680 6.32 6.42 54.25
C LYS A 680 6.03 5.44 53.11
N GLN A 681 5.61 4.23 53.47
CA GLN A 681 5.31 3.17 52.47
C GLN A 681 3.91 3.32 51.88
N TYR A 682 3.03 4.07 52.48
CA TYR A 682 1.68 4.33 52.00
C TYR A 682 1.62 5.42 50.91
N ILE A 683 2.77 6.05 50.56
CA ILE A 683 2.87 6.97 49.43
C ILE A 683 3.71 6.32 48.35
N ALA A 684 3.07 5.98 47.20
CA ALA A 684 3.79 5.56 46.01
C ALA A 684 4.25 6.77 45.18
N VAL A 685 5.36 6.62 44.47
CA VAL A 685 6.01 7.76 43.82
C VAL A 685 6.28 7.47 42.35
N THR A 686 6.12 8.48 41.53
CA THR A 686 6.58 8.49 40.13
C THR A 686 7.03 9.89 39.73
N GLY A 687 8.04 9.95 38.89
CA GLY A 687 8.59 11.21 38.37
C GLY A 687 10.02 11.04 37.88
N SER A 688 10.38 11.69 36.81
CA SER A 688 11.77 11.82 36.39
C SER A 688 12.44 12.97 37.12
N VAL A 689 13.75 12.91 37.32
CA VAL A 689 14.52 13.96 38.00
C VAL A 689 15.59 14.53 37.08
N SER A 690 15.78 15.84 37.10
CA SER A 690 16.91 16.51 36.47
C SER A 690 18.17 16.47 37.36
N GLN A 691 19.37 16.73 36.78
CA GLN A 691 20.62 16.84 37.54
C GLN A 691 20.61 18.01 38.62
N LYS A 692 19.59 18.86 38.59
CA LYS A 692 19.40 19.97 39.51
C LYS A 692 18.36 19.68 40.59
N GLY A 693 17.72 18.50 40.55
CA GLY A 693 16.68 18.11 41.50
C GLY A 693 15.27 18.54 41.13
N GLU A 694 15.06 19.05 39.91
CA GLU A 694 13.74 19.38 39.40
C GLU A 694 12.99 18.09 39.01
N ILE A 695 11.75 17.99 39.41
CA ILE A 695 10.88 16.88 39.03
C ILE A 695 10.26 17.15 37.64
N GLN A 696 10.38 16.19 36.75
CA GLN A 696 9.96 16.29 35.35
C GLN A 696 8.73 15.40 35.06
N PRO A 697 7.87 15.81 34.10
CA PRO A 697 6.65 15.09 33.78
C PRO A 697 6.93 13.70 33.15
N ILE A 698 5.97 12.81 33.36
CA ILE A 698 6.04 11.42 32.88
C ILE A 698 4.76 11.01 32.14
N GLY A 699 4.81 9.93 31.36
CA GLY A 699 3.66 9.37 30.72
C GLY A 699 2.90 8.33 31.58
N GLY A 700 1.61 8.12 31.26
CA GLY A 700 0.77 7.11 31.88
C GLY A 700 0.47 7.38 33.35
N ILE A 701 0.33 8.64 33.73
CA ILE A 701 0.09 9.04 35.15
C ILE A 701 -1.23 8.46 35.67
N ASN A 702 -2.25 8.44 34.83
CA ASN A 702 -3.56 7.94 35.22
C ASN A 702 -3.52 6.44 35.53
N GLU A 703 -2.90 5.65 34.68
CA GLU A 703 -2.70 4.21 34.88
C GLU A 703 -1.89 3.93 36.14
N LYS A 704 -0.81 4.70 36.40
CA LYS A 704 0.05 4.57 37.56
C LYS A 704 -0.72 4.82 38.89
N ILE A 705 -1.51 5.89 38.94
CA ILE A 705 -2.35 6.21 40.11
C ILE A 705 -3.39 5.13 40.35
N GLU A 706 -4.14 4.76 39.29
CA GLU A 706 -5.20 3.75 39.36
C GLU A 706 -4.66 2.37 39.75
N GLY A 707 -3.48 1.97 39.26
CA GLY A 707 -2.85 0.69 39.62
C GLY A 707 -2.46 0.64 41.11
N PHE A 708 -1.94 1.73 41.71
CA PHE A 708 -1.66 1.75 43.15
C PHE A 708 -2.95 1.82 43.96
N PHE A 709 -3.93 2.59 43.52
CA PHE A 709 -5.25 2.66 44.12
C PHE A 709 -5.91 1.27 44.21
N ASP A 710 -5.89 0.50 43.12
CA ASP A 710 -6.46 -0.85 43.06
C ASP A 710 -5.76 -1.79 44.06
N VAL A 711 -4.44 -1.71 44.21
CA VAL A 711 -3.70 -2.47 45.23
C VAL A 711 -4.07 -2.03 46.66
N CYS A 712 -4.22 -0.74 46.88
CA CYS A 712 -4.66 -0.22 48.18
C CYS A 712 -6.08 -0.69 48.51
N LYS A 713 -6.97 -0.70 47.55
CA LYS A 713 -8.34 -1.20 47.68
C LYS A 713 -8.37 -2.69 48.07
N ILE A 714 -7.53 -3.51 47.43
CA ILE A 714 -7.39 -4.95 47.70
C ILE A 714 -6.87 -5.22 49.11
N LYS A 715 -5.87 -4.45 49.55
CA LYS A 715 -5.23 -4.63 50.86
C LYS A 715 -5.96 -3.89 52.03
N GLY A 716 -6.86 -2.97 51.72
CA GLY A 716 -7.64 -2.16 52.63
C GLY A 716 -7.04 -0.75 52.85
N PHE A 717 -7.88 0.26 52.71
CA PHE A 717 -7.50 1.66 52.97
C PHE A 717 -7.31 1.95 54.46
N THR A 718 -6.27 2.74 54.78
CA THR A 718 -6.03 3.30 56.12
C THR A 718 -6.33 4.81 56.19
N GLY A 719 -6.64 5.44 55.00
CA GLY A 719 -6.87 6.88 54.86
C GLY A 719 -5.61 7.72 54.61
N ASN A 720 -4.42 7.11 54.72
CA ASN A 720 -3.16 7.79 54.47
C ASN A 720 -2.54 7.56 53.09
N GLN A 721 -3.08 6.56 52.36
CA GLN A 721 -2.53 6.16 51.05
C GLN A 721 -2.62 7.28 50.04
N GLY A 722 -1.62 7.34 49.18
CA GLY A 722 -1.61 8.31 48.08
C GLY A 722 -0.48 8.10 47.08
N VAL A 723 -0.48 8.94 46.07
CA VAL A 723 0.54 8.97 45.03
C VAL A 723 1.18 10.35 44.99
N MET A 724 2.50 10.39 44.94
CA MET A 724 3.28 11.59 44.72
C MET A 724 3.79 11.64 43.28
N MET A 725 3.54 12.74 42.59
CA MET A 725 3.77 12.88 41.13
C MET A 725 4.27 14.26 40.74
N PRO A 726 4.81 14.45 39.52
CA PRO A 726 5.21 15.77 39.03
C PRO A 726 4.02 16.72 38.89
N ILE A 727 4.20 17.99 39.24
CA ILE A 727 3.13 19.01 39.17
C ILE A 727 2.64 19.23 37.74
N GLN A 728 3.51 19.09 36.75
CA GLN A 728 3.16 19.27 35.35
C GLN A 728 2.11 18.25 34.89
N ASN A 729 2.08 17.06 35.52
CA ASN A 729 1.11 16.02 35.19
C ASN A 729 -0.30 16.27 35.74
N VAL A 730 -0.54 17.33 36.51
CA VAL A 730 -1.89 17.72 36.97
C VAL A 730 -2.83 17.94 35.75
N ASN A 731 -2.29 18.48 34.66
CA ASN A 731 -3.05 18.69 33.43
C ASN A 731 -3.39 17.38 32.67
N ASN A 732 -2.79 16.25 33.05
CA ASN A 732 -3.06 14.94 32.44
C ASN A 732 -4.01 14.08 33.30
N LEU A 733 -4.42 14.56 34.51
CA LEU A 733 -5.25 13.75 35.40
C LEU A 733 -6.68 13.60 34.86
N LEU A 734 -7.05 12.38 34.59
CA LEU A 734 -8.37 11.97 34.13
C LEU A 734 -8.70 10.64 34.81
N LEU A 735 -8.95 10.69 36.13
CA LEU A 735 -9.08 9.50 36.96
C LEU A 735 -10.49 8.90 36.89
N LYS A 736 -10.58 7.59 37.15
CA LYS A 736 -11.86 6.87 37.32
C LYS A 736 -12.68 7.48 38.45
N ASP A 737 -14.02 7.40 38.30
CA ASP A 737 -14.96 7.92 39.28
C ASP A 737 -14.69 7.41 40.69
N GLU A 738 -14.41 6.11 40.85
CA GLU A 738 -14.13 5.51 42.17
C GLU A 738 -12.88 6.09 42.87
N VAL A 739 -11.83 6.45 42.07
CA VAL A 739 -10.63 7.09 42.67
C VAL A 739 -10.94 8.48 43.12
N VAL A 740 -11.69 9.25 42.34
CA VAL A 740 -12.11 10.62 42.69
C VAL A 740 -13.01 10.61 43.90
N GLU A 741 -13.95 9.65 44.03
CA GLU A 741 -14.79 9.51 45.23
C GLU A 741 -13.98 9.16 46.48
N ALA A 742 -13.03 8.24 46.38
CA ALA A 742 -12.16 7.89 47.49
C ALA A 742 -11.29 9.07 47.96
N ILE A 743 -10.89 9.95 47.03
CA ILE A 743 -10.16 11.20 47.40
C ILE A 743 -11.11 12.18 48.10
N LYS A 744 -12.34 12.35 47.63
CA LYS A 744 -13.35 13.18 48.30
C LYS A 744 -13.66 12.69 49.70
N GLU A 745 -13.71 11.40 49.91
CA GLU A 745 -13.91 10.77 51.21
C GLU A 745 -12.67 10.78 52.12
N GLY A 746 -11.55 11.28 51.62
CA GLY A 746 -10.28 11.33 52.37
C GLY A 746 -9.57 9.98 52.54
N LYS A 747 -9.96 8.97 51.77
CA LYS A 747 -9.36 7.63 51.83
C LYS A 747 -8.09 7.49 50.99
N PHE A 748 -7.86 8.40 50.04
CA PHE A 748 -6.73 8.40 49.13
C PHE A 748 -6.29 9.83 48.83
N ASN A 749 -5.00 10.06 48.52
CA ASN A 749 -4.47 11.41 48.31
C ASN A 749 -3.57 11.45 47.05
N ILE A 750 -3.48 12.61 46.43
CA ILE A 750 -2.52 12.88 45.35
C ILE A 750 -1.72 14.11 45.71
N TYR A 751 -0.40 13.96 45.67
CA TYR A 751 0.56 15.03 46.01
C TYR A 751 1.30 15.43 44.74
N ALA A 752 1.30 16.71 44.41
CA ALA A 752 2.00 17.28 43.27
C ALA A 752 3.24 18.03 43.71
N ILE A 753 4.42 17.69 43.21
CA ILE A 753 5.71 18.22 43.59
C ILE A 753 6.50 18.79 42.42
N LYS A 754 7.42 19.74 42.73
CA LYS A 754 8.31 20.38 41.75
C LYS A 754 9.77 19.98 41.92
N SER A 755 10.16 19.58 43.10
CA SER A 755 11.56 19.28 43.42
C SER A 755 11.72 18.05 44.32
N ILE A 756 12.94 17.51 44.35
CA ILE A 756 13.32 16.39 45.20
C ILE A 756 13.15 16.78 46.68
N GLU A 757 13.45 18.03 47.05
CA GLU A 757 13.34 18.52 48.41
C GLU A 757 11.89 18.43 48.94
N GLU A 758 10.92 18.90 48.14
CA GLU A 758 9.49 18.80 48.49
C GLU A 758 9.07 17.35 48.73
N GLY A 759 9.54 16.43 47.85
CA GLY A 759 9.24 15.01 47.99
C GLY A 759 9.87 14.36 49.23
N LEU A 760 11.10 14.73 49.61
CA LEU A 760 11.75 14.26 50.80
C LEU A 760 10.99 14.72 52.08
N GLU A 761 10.54 15.97 52.11
CA GLU A 761 9.74 16.50 53.19
C GLU A 761 8.41 15.75 53.38
N ILE A 762 7.72 15.46 52.29
CA ILE A 762 6.45 14.68 52.27
C ILE A 762 6.69 13.26 52.79
N LEU A 763 7.70 12.58 52.27
CA LEU A 763 7.99 11.18 52.57
C LEU A 763 8.52 10.94 53.96
N THR A 764 9.33 11.87 54.51
CA THR A 764 10.00 11.69 55.79
C THR A 764 9.31 12.45 56.94
N GLY A 765 8.54 13.52 56.62
CA GLY A 765 8.00 14.44 57.61
C GLY A 765 9.04 15.36 58.26
N LYS A 766 10.29 15.41 57.75
CA LYS A 766 11.40 16.21 58.23
C LYS A 766 11.74 17.35 57.28
N SER A 767 12.33 18.42 57.77
CA SER A 767 12.79 19.50 56.90
C SER A 767 14.02 19.07 56.10
N ILE A 768 14.25 19.71 54.96
CA ILE A 768 15.38 19.38 54.08
C ILE A 768 16.73 19.63 54.77
N GLU A 769 16.83 20.65 55.65
CA GLU A 769 18.04 20.95 56.41
C GLU A 769 18.37 19.80 57.38
N GLU A 770 17.36 19.23 58.05
CA GLU A 770 17.54 18.09 58.95
C GLU A 770 17.99 16.83 58.13
N ILE A 771 17.41 16.59 56.97
CA ILE A 771 17.77 15.46 56.09
C ILE A 771 19.22 15.64 55.61
N ASP A 772 19.58 16.81 55.08
CA ASP A 772 20.93 17.08 54.57
C ASP A 772 21.99 16.96 55.70
N LYS A 773 21.66 17.37 56.92
CA LYS A 773 22.53 17.17 58.03
C LYS A 773 22.78 15.68 58.30
N LEU A 774 21.75 14.86 58.36
CA LEU A 774 21.88 13.41 58.60
C LEU A 774 22.63 12.70 57.47
N VAL A 775 22.39 13.09 56.19
CA VAL A 775 23.16 12.60 55.07
C VAL A 775 24.64 12.90 55.23
N ASN A 776 25.00 14.14 55.53
CA ASN A 776 26.39 14.56 55.67
C ASN A 776 27.07 13.89 56.87
N GLU A 777 26.39 13.74 58.00
CA GLU A 777 26.92 13.03 59.17
C GLU A 777 27.25 11.58 58.87
N ASN A 778 26.37 10.88 58.18
CA ASN A 778 26.60 9.49 57.76
C ASN A 778 27.68 9.36 56.68
N LEU A 779 27.74 10.27 55.70
CA LEU A 779 28.82 10.30 54.72
C LEU A 779 30.20 10.56 55.40
N ASP A 780 30.28 11.43 56.40
CA ASP A 780 31.53 11.66 57.14
C ASP A 780 31.92 10.41 57.95
N ARG A 781 30.94 9.66 58.48
CA ARG A 781 31.23 8.41 59.19
C ARG A 781 31.79 7.37 58.21
N TYR A 782 31.21 7.18 56.99
CA TYR A 782 31.73 6.26 55.97
C TYR A 782 33.16 6.67 55.53
N ARG A 783 33.44 7.96 55.35
CA ARG A 783 34.78 8.48 55.01
C ARG A 783 35.83 8.18 56.04
N LYS A 784 35.52 8.33 57.36
CA LYS A 784 36.42 7.99 58.46
C LYS A 784 36.75 6.52 58.47
N SER A 785 35.75 5.67 58.40
CA SER A 785 35.92 4.19 58.31
C SER A 785 36.82 3.76 57.16
N SER A 786 36.69 4.38 55.96
CA SER A 786 37.53 4.09 54.80
C SER A 786 38.99 4.49 54.97
N LYS A 787 39.24 5.60 55.68
CA LYS A 787 40.62 6.04 55.98
C LYS A 787 41.29 5.14 57.01
N ASP A 788 40.56 4.74 58.04
CA ASP A 788 41.10 3.82 59.05
C ASP A 788 41.45 2.43 58.45
N GLU A 789 40.73 2.00 57.41
CA GLU A 789 41.07 0.77 56.68
C GLU A 789 42.34 0.94 55.79
N GLU A 790 42.49 2.06 55.08
CA GLU A 790 43.68 2.37 54.28
C GLU A 790 44.95 2.47 55.14
N ASP A 791 44.86 3.22 56.26
CA ASP A 791 45.97 3.36 57.20
C ASP A 791 46.36 2.00 57.83
N ASN A 792 45.41 1.09 58.05
CA ASN A 792 45.65 -0.26 58.54
C ASN A 792 46.27 -1.19 57.47
N GLU A 793 45.86 -1.05 56.21
CA GLU A 793 46.47 -1.82 55.11
C GLU A 793 47.90 -1.33 54.81
N GLU A 794 48.17 -0.01 54.82
CA GLU A 794 49.50 0.54 54.68
C GLU A 794 50.43 0.09 55.81
N ASN A 795 49.92 0.06 57.00
CA ASN A 795 50.66 -0.41 58.21
C ASN A 795 50.94 -1.91 58.15
N LYS A 796 50.05 -2.77 57.55
CA LYS A 796 50.27 -4.19 57.29
C LYS A 796 51.31 -4.42 56.21
N ASN A 797 51.21 -3.70 55.09
CA ASN A 797 52.13 -3.80 53.99
C ASN A 797 53.56 -3.34 54.38
N ASN A 798 53.65 -2.28 55.20
CA ASN A 798 54.92 -1.84 55.76
C ASN A 798 55.51 -2.80 56.74
N LYS A 799 54.73 -3.63 57.42
CA LYS A 799 55.21 -4.69 58.33
C LYS A 799 55.64 -5.94 57.56
N GLU A 800 54.95 -6.30 56.46
CA GLU A 800 55.36 -7.43 55.63
C GLU A 800 56.58 -7.13 54.76
N GLY A 801 56.77 -5.86 54.34
CA GLY A 801 57.96 -5.41 53.59
C GLY A 801 59.25 -5.41 54.45
N LYS A 802 59.16 -5.18 55.77
CA LYS A 802 60.30 -5.24 56.72
C LYS A 802 60.65 -6.65 57.18
N GLY A 803 59.80 -7.68 56.83
CA GLY A 803 60.08 -9.07 57.17
C GLY A 803 60.81 -9.89 56.10
N LYS A 804 61.03 -9.30 54.92
CA LYS A 804 61.73 -9.97 53.80
C LYS A 804 63.20 -9.60 53.61
N ASP A 805 63.69 -8.65 54.41
CA ASP A 805 65.10 -8.25 54.45
C ASP A 805 65.82 -8.66 55.71
N LYS A 806 65.52 -9.86 56.24
CA LYS A 806 66.34 -10.51 57.27
C LYS A 806 66.65 -11.96 56.90
#